data_44fd66aa57ff882e6c3095a3fd100dca
#
_entry.id   44fd66aa57ff882e6c3095a3fd100dca
#
_cell.length_a   1.000
_cell.length_b   1.000
_cell.length_c   1.000
_cell.angle_alpha   90.00
_cell.angle_beta   90.00
_cell.angle_gamma   90.00
#
_symmetry.space_group_name_H-M   'P 1'
#
loop_
_entity.id
_entity.type
_entity.pdbx_description
1 polymer ?
#
loop_
_entity_poly.entity_id
_entity_poly.type
_entity_poly.pdbx_seq_one_letter_code
_entity_poly.pdbx_strand_id
1 'polypeptide(L)'
;MKWPLDHIAMPPVTMLANAFLKLRRRWLIGLALALLCAGLISAWMVKRNAQREFDAARSRLEKQSLVAFEREARPALASGEIKLIQSSRNTRSLARFNDSIFAATDGALVEFAEDGNLKRRYSTLDGLPESDLTALATFNSKLLIGSRSEGLIVFDGKRFEQYRWTDRNAQAVAAMLEDRGRLLIGTFAGGLLEFDGQRFREIKVESDQKRLVGINCLIADGQRLFVGTFAGGLWVNDADRWAHYTIADGLPSNRIVGVTTVGDQLVVASDFGVAAAPVNQILDGANSSSQTRFQTVAILPELASLANSGSDVLLSKDNGEVFQLASSRSSNQIQIAPVAWNRPRSLSSCQLIAFARTSEPMGQTLWLASNEGIWRIGWQGERLSGRLNFSAFGRTDRPVDALTNNVISALAFDDLGRLWAGSFRNGIDVISPEHGRVAHLESEFAREINSMVWDEEAKRMIVATAQGLIRFDNSFGSQRVSAADGLLSNSILGAALVQNKSKAGGANLALATSRGLSLGEAKSWRGLTTVQGLPSNSVYSVLAHREFIYAGTLGGLAQIAGGRVVRVFKDSNSNLSQNWAPAICSTGGRLFVGTYGGGVFELTAAGEFTSFASETGKQVVNPNAMMSDGERLYVGTLDGVWILELRSQKWMRLKNELPSSLAISMASDGDYVYFGTTSGIARVGKSYLKFTGE
;
A
#
# COMPACT_ATOMS: atom_id res chain seq x y z
N MET A 1 30.03 119.49 -42.97
CA MET A 1 30.24 118.06 -43.19
C MET A 1 28.96 117.34 -42.75
N LYS A 2 28.23 116.83 -43.71
CA LYS A 2 26.94 116.13 -43.50
C LYS A 2 27.20 114.66 -43.37
N TRP A 3 26.67 113.98 -42.35
CA TRP A 3 26.56 112.53 -42.24
C TRP A 3 25.15 112.13 -42.61
N PRO A 4 24.92 111.06 -43.42
CA PRO A 4 23.60 110.55 -43.73
C PRO A 4 23.18 109.49 -42.70
N LEU A 5 21.98 109.62 -42.23
CA LEU A 5 21.29 108.63 -41.46
C LEU A 5 20.66 107.61 -42.41
N ASP A 6 21.20 106.43 -42.47
CA ASP A 6 20.56 105.33 -43.20
C ASP A 6 19.66 104.49 -42.28
N HIS A 7 18.50 104.19 -42.78
CA HIS A 7 17.35 103.47 -42.17
C HIS A 7 17.73 102.06 -41.70
N ILE A 8 17.61 101.81 -40.40
CA ILE A 8 17.48 100.40 -39.89
C ILE A 8 15.99 100.13 -39.79
N ALA A 9 15.46 99.34 -40.72
CA ALA A 9 14.11 98.81 -40.68
C ALA A 9 14.03 97.68 -39.59
N MET A 10 13.32 97.96 -38.50
CA MET A 10 12.99 96.94 -37.52
C MET A 10 11.96 95.99 -38.12
N PRO A 11 12.14 94.61 -37.97
CA PRO A 11 11.15 93.64 -38.43
C PRO A 11 9.84 93.85 -37.65
N PRO A 12 8.69 93.63 -38.26
CA PRO A 12 7.40 93.85 -37.64
C PRO A 12 7.22 92.96 -36.40
N VAL A 13 6.72 93.49 -35.30
CA VAL A 13 6.51 92.87 -33.98
C VAL A 13 5.74 91.57 -34.07
N THR A 14 4.92 91.38 -35.11
CA THR A 14 4.18 90.14 -35.41
C THR A 14 5.08 88.99 -35.81
N MET A 15 6.25 89.22 -36.40
CA MET A 15 7.16 88.12 -36.79
C MET A 15 7.92 87.58 -35.57
N LEU A 16 8.30 88.37 -34.64
CA LEU A 16 8.97 88.01 -33.38
C LEU A 16 7.99 87.26 -32.45
N ALA A 17 6.73 87.71 -32.38
CA ALA A 17 5.69 87.07 -31.60
C ALA A 17 5.35 85.69 -32.13
N ASN A 18 5.28 85.48 -33.47
CA ASN A 18 5.07 84.19 -34.08
C ASN A 18 6.24 83.21 -33.95
N ALA A 19 7.48 83.71 -33.93
CA ALA A 19 8.69 82.92 -33.67
C ALA A 19 8.74 82.45 -32.20
N PHE A 20 8.36 83.29 -31.26
CA PHE A 20 8.28 83.02 -29.82
C PHE A 20 7.13 81.98 -29.53
N LEU A 21 5.97 82.09 -30.18
CA LEU A 21 4.87 81.13 -30.10
C LEU A 21 5.24 79.80 -30.68
N LYS A 22 5.98 79.78 -31.81
CA LYS A 22 6.45 78.46 -32.40
C LYS A 22 7.55 77.81 -31.53
N LEU A 23 8.42 78.62 -30.90
CA LEU A 23 9.43 78.07 -29.98
C LEU A 23 8.76 77.51 -28.73
N ARG A 24 7.84 78.26 -28.11
CA ARG A 24 7.06 77.82 -26.94
C ARG A 24 6.24 76.55 -27.22
N ARG A 25 5.68 76.46 -28.40
CA ARG A 25 4.91 75.25 -28.85
C ARG A 25 5.83 74.00 -29.01
N ARG A 26 7.03 74.21 -29.56
CA ARG A 26 8.07 73.19 -29.68
C ARG A 26 8.54 72.68 -28.32
N TRP A 27 8.74 73.62 -27.37
CA TRP A 27 9.10 73.30 -25.99
C TRP A 27 8.00 72.56 -25.24
N LEU A 28 6.75 72.95 -25.41
CA LEU A 28 5.59 72.24 -24.82
C LEU A 28 5.41 70.87 -25.41
N ILE A 29 5.61 70.67 -26.69
CA ILE A 29 5.57 69.34 -27.34
C ILE A 29 6.75 68.47 -26.85
N GLY A 30 7.94 69.02 -26.73
CA GLY A 30 9.11 68.33 -26.20
C GLY A 30 8.90 67.90 -24.72
N LEU A 31 8.32 68.77 -23.91
CA LEU A 31 7.98 68.46 -22.51
C LEU A 31 6.90 67.38 -22.42
N ALA A 32 5.86 67.46 -23.26
CA ALA A 32 4.80 66.45 -23.30
C ALA A 32 5.34 65.06 -23.73
N LEU A 33 6.22 65.01 -24.74
CA LEU A 33 6.92 63.80 -25.15
C LEU A 33 7.83 63.25 -24.06
N ALA A 34 8.58 64.10 -23.36
CA ALA A 34 9.43 63.67 -22.25
C ALA A 34 8.62 63.11 -21.09
N LEU A 35 7.46 63.70 -20.76
CA LEU A 35 6.55 63.19 -19.72
C LEU A 35 5.90 61.86 -20.16
N LEU A 36 5.57 61.72 -21.43
CA LEU A 36 5.02 60.47 -21.98
C LEU A 36 6.07 59.34 -21.95
N CYS A 37 7.31 59.64 -22.34
CA CYS A 37 8.44 58.72 -22.24
C CYS A 37 8.73 58.33 -20.79
N ALA A 38 8.75 59.31 -19.86
CA ALA A 38 8.91 59.03 -18.44
C ALA A 38 7.76 58.14 -17.89
N GLY A 39 6.52 58.38 -18.29
CA GLY A 39 5.37 57.55 -17.96
C GLY A 39 5.50 56.11 -18.49
N LEU A 40 5.92 55.96 -19.74
CA LEU A 40 6.14 54.65 -20.34
C LEU A 40 7.31 53.88 -19.68
N ILE A 41 8.41 54.56 -19.36
CA ILE A 41 9.53 53.96 -18.63
C ILE A 41 9.11 53.57 -17.22
N SER A 42 8.34 54.41 -16.54
CA SER A 42 7.80 54.10 -15.21
C SER A 42 6.86 52.90 -15.26
N ALA A 43 5.94 52.84 -16.21
CA ALA A 43 5.04 51.71 -16.41
C ALA A 43 5.82 50.42 -16.75
N TRP A 44 6.84 50.54 -17.59
CA TRP A 44 7.73 49.41 -17.91
C TRP A 44 8.53 48.92 -16.68
N MET A 45 9.04 49.83 -15.87
CA MET A 45 9.75 49.48 -14.62
C MET A 45 8.82 48.81 -13.62
N VAL A 46 7.60 49.31 -13.43
CA VAL A 46 6.59 48.71 -12.55
C VAL A 46 6.24 47.26 -13.03
N LYS A 47 5.98 47.13 -14.33
CA LYS A 47 5.70 45.79 -14.93
C LYS A 47 6.89 44.85 -14.75
N ARG A 48 8.11 45.30 -14.97
CA ARG A 48 9.33 44.48 -14.82
C ARG A 48 9.59 44.09 -13.36
N ASN A 49 9.33 44.99 -12.39
CA ASN A 49 9.48 44.65 -10.98
C ASN A 49 8.40 43.67 -10.50
N ALA A 50 7.15 43.89 -10.91
CA ALA A 50 6.07 42.96 -10.64
C ALA A 50 6.37 41.55 -11.21
N GLN A 51 6.91 41.48 -12.44
CA GLN A 51 7.33 40.20 -13.02
C GLN A 51 8.47 39.53 -12.24
N ARG A 52 9.46 40.30 -11.78
CA ARG A 52 10.55 39.79 -10.95
C ARG A 52 10.07 39.27 -9.59
N GLU A 53 9.14 40.00 -8.95
CA GLU A 53 8.55 39.58 -7.69
C GLU A 53 7.71 38.31 -7.88
N PHE A 54 6.95 38.23 -8.98
CA PHE A 54 6.19 37.04 -9.36
C PHE A 54 7.11 35.83 -9.60
N ASP A 55 8.19 36.01 -10.39
CA ASP A 55 9.16 34.95 -10.67
C ASP A 55 9.90 34.49 -9.39
N ALA A 56 10.21 35.45 -8.49
CA ALA A 56 10.82 35.13 -7.21
C ALA A 56 9.85 34.41 -6.25
N ALA A 57 8.58 34.81 -6.22
CA ALA A 57 7.53 34.14 -5.45
C ALA A 57 7.27 32.74 -6.00
N ARG A 58 7.17 32.59 -7.32
CA ARG A 58 7.06 31.29 -8.00
C ARG A 58 8.24 30.39 -7.67
N SER A 59 9.47 30.88 -7.75
CA SER A 59 10.67 30.11 -7.41
C SER A 59 10.71 29.69 -5.92
N ARG A 60 10.17 30.53 -5.01
CA ARG A 60 10.04 30.16 -3.58
C ARG A 60 8.98 29.06 -3.39
N LEU A 61 7.82 29.18 -4.04
CA LEU A 61 6.77 28.15 -4.01
C LEU A 61 7.25 26.84 -4.62
N GLU A 62 7.96 26.87 -5.74
CA GLU A 62 8.56 25.68 -6.36
C GLU A 62 9.57 25.00 -5.43
N LYS A 63 10.40 25.75 -4.69
CA LYS A 63 11.33 25.20 -3.69
C LYS A 63 10.60 24.62 -2.48
N GLN A 64 9.48 25.21 -2.05
CA GLN A 64 8.68 24.71 -0.93
C GLN A 64 7.86 23.45 -1.26
N SER A 65 7.62 23.17 -2.53
CA SER A 65 6.90 21.98 -2.98
C SER A 65 7.80 20.77 -3.29
N LEU A 66 9.14 20.96 -3.27
CA LEU A 66 10.07 19.86 -3.52
C LEU A 66 10.03 18.86 -2.36
N VAL A 67 9.90 17.58 -2.73
CA VAL A 67 9.89 16.47 -1.78
C VAL A 67 11.26 15.80 -1.81
N ALA A 68 11.87 15.68 -0.63
CA ALA A 68 13.13 14.96 -0.48
C ALA A 68 12.91 13.45 -0.61
N PHE A 69 13.84 12.77 -1.26
CA PHE A 69 13.79 11.32 -1.48
C PHE A 69 15.20 10.72 -1.44
N GLU A 70 15.24 9.44 -1.13
CA GLU A 70 16.42 8.58 -1.26
C GLU A 70 16.29 7.75 -2.54
N ARG A 71 17.39 7.51 -3.22
CA ARG A 71 17.47 6.66 -4.42
C ARG A 71 18.45 5.53 -4.17
N GLU A 72 18.00 4.31 -4.35
CA GLU A 72 18.80 3.10 -4.16
C GLU A 72 18.62 2.15 -5.34
N ALA A 73 19.72 1.57 -5.82
CA ALA A 73 19.68 0.46 -6.77
C ALA A 73 20.00 -0.83 -6.03
N ARG A 74 19.12 -1.83 -6.11
CA ARG A 74 19.31 -3.12 -5.47
C ARG A 74 19.85 -4.14 -6.46
N PRO A 75 20.97 -4.80 -6.14
CA PRO A 75 21.46 -5.92 -6.93
C PRO A 75 20.57 -7.15 -6.72
N ALA A 76 20.54 -8.04 -7.70
CA ALA A 76 19.97 -9.35 -7.55
C ALA A 76 20.80 -10.18 -6.54
N LEU A 77 20.14 -10.97 -5.72
CA LEU A 77 20.76 -11.87 -4.75
C LEU A 77 21.01 -13.23 -5.41
N ALA A 78 22.26 -13.52 -5.68
CA ALA A 78 22.68 -14.82 -6.23
C ALA A 78 22.86 -15.85 -5.11
N SER A 79 21.78 -16.43 -4.59
CA SER A 79 21.88 -17.50 -3.60
C SER A 79 20.87 -18.61 -3.84
N GLY A 80 21.32 -19.84 -4.03
CA GLY A 80 20.47 -21.04 -4.07
C GLY A 80 19.88 -21.43 -2.71
N GLU A 81 20.33 -20.77 -1.63
CA GLU A 81 19.92 -21.08 -0.25
C GLU A 81 18.67 -20.33 0.20
N ILE A 82 18.19 -19.38 -0.62
CA ILE A 82 16.98 -18.63 -0.36
C ILE A 82 15.94 -18.97 -1.40
N LYS A 83 14.73 -19.31 -0.94
CA LYS A 83 13.57 -19.56 -1.80
C LYS A 83 12.37 -18.78 -1.30
N LEU A 84 11.68 -18.10 -2.20
CA LEU A 84 10.43 -17.42 -1.89
C LEU A 84 9.24 -18.33 -2.25
N ILE A 85 8.26 -18.38 -1.34
CA ILE A 85 6.98 -19.05 -1.53
C ILE A 85 5.93 -17.95 -1.52
N GLN A 86 5.35 -17.67 -2.68
CA GLN A 86 4.46 -16.52 -2.89
C GLN A 86 3.36 -16.89 -3.87
N SER A 87 2.18 -16.26 -3.71
CA SER A 87 1.12 -16.25 -4.70
C SER A 87 1.24 -15.01 -5.59
N SER A 88 1.01 -15.13 -6.88
CA SER A 88 0.86 -13.99 -7.80
C SER A 88 -0.54 -13.90 -8.39
N ARG A 89 -1.53 -14.45 -7.68
CA ARG A 89 -2.93 -14.46 -8.16
C ARG A 89 -3.55 -13.08 -8.16
N ASN A 90 -3.35 -12.31 -7.09
CA ASN A 90 -3.97 -11.01 -6.91
C ASN A 90 -3.25 -9.95 -7.74
N THR A 91 -3.68 -9.81 -9.00
CA THR A 91 -3.13 -8.85 -9.93
C THR A 91 -3.88 -7.53 -9.83
N ARG A 92 -3.16 -6.43 -9.58
CA ARG A 92 -3.74 -5.12 -9.31
C ARG A 92 -3.59 -4.13 -10.46
N SER A 93 -2.59 -4.31 -11.32
CA SER A 93 -2.34 -3.40 -12.43
C SER A 93 -1.66 -4.12 -13.58
N LEU A 94 -1.92 -3.68 -14.80
CA LEU A 94 -1.30 -4.16 -16.02
C LEU A 94 -0.70 -2.98 -16.79
N ALA A 95 0.48 -3.19 -17.40
CA ALA A 95 1.08 -2.25 -18.32
C ALA A 95 1.79 -2.96 -19.47
N ARG A 96 1.79 -2.36 -20.67
CA ARG A 96 2.63 -2.80 -21.79
C ARG A 96 3.98 -2.08 -21.72
N PHE A 97 5.07 -2.85 -21.75
CA PHE A 97 6.43 -2.32 -21.78
C PHE A 97 7.36 -3.26 -22.55
N ASN A 98 8.15 -2.73 -23.50
CA ASN A 98 9.10 -3.49 -24.33
C ASN A 98 8.49 -4.78 -24.94
N ASP A 99 7.36 -4.67 -25.62
CA ASP A 99 6.63 -5.79 -26.27
C ASP A 99 6.27 -6.94 -25.32
N SER A 100 6.08 -6.61 -24.06
CA SER A 100 5.61 -7.52 -23.01
C SER A 100 4.47 -6.89 -22.23
N ILE A 101 3.63 -7.74 -21.65
CA ILE A 101 2.62 -7.34 -20.68
C ILE A 101 3.18 -7.59 -19.29
N PHE A 102 3.29 -6.55 -18.50
CA PHE A 102 3.68 -6.63 -17.09
C PHE A 102 2.47 -6.57 -16.18
N ALA A 103 2.49 -7.37 -15.15
CA ALA A 103 1.46 -7.44 -14.13
C ALA A 103 2.05 -7.16 -12.75
N ALA A 104 1.52 -6.17 -12.07
CA ALA A 104 1.79 -5.92 -10.65
C ALA A 104 0.88 -6.80 -9.82
N THR A 105 1.45 -7.66 -8.99
CA THR A 105 0.73 -8.53 -8.08
C THR A 105 1.12 -8.27 -6.62
N ASP A 106 0.46 -8.90 -5.68
CA ASP A 106 0.82 -8.85 -4.26
C ASP A 106 1.97 -9.79 -3.87
N GLY A 107 2.59 -10.47 -4.87
CA GLY A 107 3.69 -11.41 -4.64
C GLY A 107 4.84 -11.32 -5.64
N ALA A 108 4.68 -10.60 -6.75
CA ALA A 108 5.72 -10.48 -7.78
C ALA A 108 5.39 -9.40 -8.81
N LEU A 109 6.40 -8.99 -9.59
CA LEU A 109 6.19 -8.42 -10.91
C LEU A 109 6.28 -9.55 -11.94
N VAL A 110 5.24 -9.74 -12.74
CA VAL A 110 5.15 -10.85 -13.69
C VAL A 110 5.20 -10.31 -15.11
N GLU A 111 6.06 -10.89 -15.96
CA GLU A 111 6.21 -10.54 -17.38
C GLU A 111 5.66 -11.64 -18.26
N PHE A 112 4.75 -11.27 -19.16
CA PHE A 112 4.18 -12.16 -20.18
C PHE A 112 4.58 -11.69 -21.57
N ALA A 113 4.77 -12.63 -22.48
CA ALA A 113 4.76 -12.34 -23.89
C ALA A 113 3.33 -11.99 -24.36
N GLU A 114 3.19 -11.30 -25.49
CA GLU A 114 1.88 -10.93 -26.04
C GLU A 114 1.01 -12.16 -26.39
N ASP A 115 1.62 -13.31 -26.66
CA ASP A 115 0.95 -14.58 -26.89
C ASP A 115 0.38 -15.22 -25.58
N GLY A 116 0.71 -14.68 -24.42
CA GLY A 116 0.26 -15.14 -23.11
C GLY A 116 1.23 -16.06 -22.38
N ASN A 117 2.36 -16.39 -22.99
CA ASN A 117 3.38 -17.19 -22.34
C ASN A 117 4.09 -16.40 -21.22
N LEU A 118 4.24 -17.04 -20.06
CA LEU A 118 5.02 -16.48 -18.97
C LEU A 118 6.50 -16.40 -19.38
N LYS A 119 7.06 -15.18 -19.41
CA LYS A 119 8.48 -14.96 -19.68
C LYS A 119 9.30 -15.02 -18.38
N ARG A 120 8.89 -14.25 -17.38
CA ARG A 120 9.64 -14.12 -16.14
C ARG A 120 8.78 -13.64 -14.98
N ARG A 121 9.17 -14.04 -13.77
CA ARG A 121 8.70 -13.49 -12.50
C ARG A 121 9.88 -12.79 -11.82
N TYR A 122 9.67 -11.56 -11.40
CA TYR A 122 10.66 -10.79 -10.66
C TYR A 122 10.24 -10.71 -9.20
N SER A 123 11.16 -11.02 -8.33
CA SER A 123 10.99 -11.03 -6.88
C SER A 123 12.06 -10.15 -6.22
N THR A 124 12.07 -10.11 -4.90
CA THR A 124 13.13 -9.40 -4.15
C THR A 124 14.51 -10.01 -4.40
N LEU A 125 14.59 -11.29 -4.74
CA LEU A 125 15.85 -11.95 -5.12
C LEU A 125 16.40 -11.46 -6.47
N ASP A 126 15.54 -10.91 -7.33
CA ASP A 126 15.94 -10.28 -8.59
C ASP A 126 16.29 -8.80 -8.45
N GLY A 127 16.30 -8.27 -7.22
CA GLY A 127 16.55 -6.87 -6.90
C GLY A 127 15.29 -5.99 -6.86
N LEU A 128 14.09 -6.58 -6.97
CA LEU A 128 12.83 -5.85 -6.73
C LEU A 128 12.76 -5.44 -5.26
N PRO A 129 12.55 -4.16 -4.92
CA PRO A 129 12.53 -3.71 -3.51
C PRO A 129 11.44 -4.31 -2.64
N GLU A 130 10.26 -4.58 -3.20
CA GLU A 130 9.12 -5.17 -2.53
C GLU A 130 8.29 -5.99 -3.52
N SER A 131 7.67 -7.07 -3.06
CA SER A 131 6.83 -7.91 -3.90
C SER A 131 5.35 -7.51 -3.87
N ASP A 132 4.89 -6.70 -2.91
CA ASP A 132 3.51 -6.21 -2.81
C ASP A 132 3.32 -4.95 -3.67
N LEU A 133 3.03 -5.17 -4.97
CA LEU A 133 2.94 -4.12 -5.98
C LEU A 133 1.49 -3.65 -6.15
N THR A 134 1.31 -2.37 -6.44
CA THR A 134 0.00 -1.73 -6.42
C THR A 134 -0.42 -1.14 -7.76
N ALA A 135 0.50 -0.53 -8.51
CA ALA A 135 0.21 0.17 -9.74
C ALA A 135 1.37 0.07 -10.73
N LEU A 136 1.07 0.17 -12.02
CA LEU A 136 2.05 0.24 -13.11
C LEU A 136 1.75 1.44 -14.00
N ALA A 137 2.81 2.08 -14.49
CA ALA A 137 2.77 3.09 -15.52
C ALA A 137 4.04 3.02 -16.37
N THR A 138 4.00 3.54 -17.59
CA THR A 138 5.20 3.74 -18.42
C THR A 138 5.52 5.22 -18.49
N PHE A 139 6.79 5.58 -18.31
CA PHE A 139 7.22 6.96 -18.35
C PHE A 139 8.70 7.03 -18.77
N ASN A 140 9.03 7.90 -19.73
CA ASN A 140 10.40 8.07 -20.23
C ASN A 140 11.08 6.73 -20.61
N SER A 141 10.36 5.85 -21.35
CA SER A 141 10.83 4.52 -21.76
C SER A 141 11.26 3.61 -20.60
N LYS A 142 10.68 3.80 -19.41
CA LYS A 142 10.85 2.94 -18.24
C LYS A 142 9.51 2.47 -17.72
N LEU A 143 9.49 1.30 -17.08
CA LEU A 143 8.32 0.82 -16.34
C LEU A 143 8.42 1.35 -14.91
N LEU A 144 7.37 2.06 -14.49
CA LEU A 144 7.21 2.57 -13.15
C LEU A 144 6.26 1.68 -12.38
N ILE A 145 6.64 1.35 -11.17
CA ILE A 145 5.97 0.35 -10.34
C ILE A 145 5.70 0.98 -8.98
N GLY A 146 4.44 1.09 -8.64
CA GLY A 146 4.02 1.48 -7.30
C GLY A 146 4.09 0.30 -6.34
N SER A 147 4.50 0.54 -5.11
CA SER A 147 4.57 -0.47 -4.06
C SER A 147 3.71 -0.10 -2.85
N ARG A 148 3.45 -1.08 -2.00
CA ARG A 148 2.63 -0.89 -0.79
C ARG A 148 3.37 -0.11 0.30
N SER A 149 4.69 -0.26 0.43
CA SER A 149 5.45 0.31 1.54
C SER A 149 6.83 0.86 1.16
N GLU A 150 7.31 0.60 -0.04
CA GLU A 150 8.67 0.91 -0.48
C GLU A 150 8.74 2.05 -1.52
N GLY A 151 7.65 2.79 -1.71
CA GLY A 151 7.58 3.97 -2.58
C GLY A 151 7.44 3.62 -4.06
N LEU A 152 8.15 4.39 -4.91
CA LEU A 152 8.18 4.21 -6.35
C LEU A 152 9.39 3.36 -6.75
N ILE A 153 9.17 2.36 -7.58
CA ILE A 153 10.20 1.52 -8.17
C ILE A 153 10.26 1.79 -9.67
N VAL A 154 11.44 1.96 -10.21
CA VAL A 154 11.69 2.20 -11.63
C VAL A 154 12.46 1.03 -12.21
N PHE A 155 11.94 0.43 -13.30
CA PHE A 155 12.56 -0.68 -14.01
C PHE A 155 12.92 -0.27 -15.42
N ASP A 156 14.18 -0.42 -15.81
CA ASP A 156 14.70 -0.06 -17.13
C ASP A 156 14.70 -1.24 -18.13
N GLY A 157 14.15 -2.39 -17.74
CA GLY A 157 14.21 -3.66 -18.47
C GLY A 157 15.31 -4.61 -17.98
N LYS A 158 16.21 -4.14 -17.09
CA LYS A 158 17.33 -4.93 -16.56
C LYS A 158 17.52 -4.79 -15.06
N ARG A 159 17.35 -3.59 -14.53
CA ARG A 159 17.65 -3.24 -13.12
C ARG A 159 16.50 -2.48 -12.51
N PHE A 160 16.34 -2.66 -11.21
CA PHE A 160 15.39 -1.92 -10.39
C PHE A 160 16.09 -0.79 -9.66
N GLU A 161 15.48 0.40 -9.65
CA GLU A 161 15.85 1.54 -8.83
C GLU A 161 14.67 1.91 -7.95
N GLN A 162 14.91 2.09 -6.68
CA GLN A 162 13.91 2.48 -5.68
C GLN A 162 14.00 3.98 -5.40
N TYR A 163 12.86 4.63 -5.28
CA TYR A 163 12.71 6.00 -4.82
C TYR A 163 11.83 6.03 -3.58
N ARG A 164 12.40 6.38 -2.44
CA ARG A 164 11.71 6.48 -1.14
C ARG A 164 11.64 7.92 -0.70
N TRP A 165 10.46 8.40 -0.37
CA TRP A 165 10.27 9.73 0.16
C TRP A 165 10.59 9.76 1.67
N THR A 166 10.97 10.93 2.19
CA THR A 166 11.24 11.11 3.63
C THR A 166 9.97 10.98 4.47
N ASP A 167 8.81 11.35 3.93
CA ASP A 167 7.52 11.08 4.57
C ASP A 167 7.14 9.60 4.41
N ARG A 168 7.17 8.86 5.51
CA ARG A 168 6.81 7.44 5.53
C ARG A 168 5.35 7.19 5.13
N ASN A 169 4.44 8.13 5.37
CA ASN A 169 3.03 8.00 5.00
C ASN A 169 2.82 8.05 3.49
N ALA A 170 3.76 8.64 2.74
CA ALA A 170 3.70 8.74 1.29
C ALA A 170 4.20 7.49 0.55
N GLN A 171 4.83 6.51 1.23
CA GLN A 171 5.45 5.35 0.57
C GLN A 171 4.44 4.42 -0.13
N ALA A 172 3.20 4.40 0.32
CA ALA A 172 2.17 3.56 -0.27
C ALA A 172 1.60 4.22 -1.54
N VAL A 173 2.09 3.83 -2.70
CA VAL A 173 1.58 4.29 -4.00
C VAL A 173 0.26 3.60 -4.30
N ALA A 174 -0.77 4.35 -4.69
CA ALA A 174 -2.10 3.82 -4.98
C ALA A 174 -2.43 3.87 -6.47
N ALA A 175 -2.10 4.98 -7.14
CA ALA A 175 -2.38 5.18 -8.55
C ALA A 175 -1.26 5.99 -9.21
N MET A 176 -1.04 5.77 -10.49
CA MET A 176 -0.09 6.52 -11.30
C MET A 176 -0.70 6.87 -12.65
N LEU A 177 -0.38 8.07 -13.15
CA LEU A 177 -0.85 8.57 -14.43
C LEU A 177 0.26 9.38 -15.11
N GLU A 178 0.63 9.02 -16.34
CA GLU A 178 1.45 9.88 -17.19
C GLU A 178 0.56 10.93 -17.83
N ASP A 179 0.89 12.20 -17.63
CA ASP A 179 0.18 13.34 -18.18
C ASP A 179 1.18 14.40 -18.67
N ARG A 180 1.22 14.64 -19.97
CA ARG A 180 2.00 15.71 -20.63
C ARG A 180 3.47 15.74 -20.24
N GLY A 181 4.12 14.58 -20.25
CA GLY A 181 5.55 14.45 -19.96
C GLY A 181 5.91 14.55 -18.48
N ARG A 182 4.93 14.43 -17.59
CA ARG A 182 5.10 14.27 -16.14
C ARG A 182 4.34 13.06 -15.64
N LEU A 183 4.82 12.47 -14.57
CA LEU A 183 4.13 11.39 -13.88
C LEU A 183 3.42 11.94 -12.64
N LEU A 184 2.12 11.73 -12.55
CA LEU A 184 1.33 11.98 -11.36
C LEU A 184 1.25 10.71 -10.53
N ILE A 185 1.51 10.82 -9.22
CA ILE A 185 1.56 9.70 -8.28
C ILE A 185 0.61 9.99 -7.14
N GLY A 186 -0.47 9.23 -7.08
CA GLY A 186 -1.41 9.24 -5.96
C GLY A 186 -0.98 8.27 -4.88
N THR A 187 -0.98 8.70 -3.63
CA THR A 187 -0.62 7.87 -2.48
C THR A 187 -1.81 7.63 -1.56
N PHE A 188 -1.74 6.59 -0.74
CA PHE A 188 -2.80 6.29 0.23
C PHE A 188 -2.91 7.34 1.34
N ALA A 189 -1.80 7.94 1.79
CA ALA A 189 -1.83 8.88 2.91
C ALA A 189 -1.00 10.16 2.69
N GLY A 190 -0.07 10.16 1.73
CA GLY A 190 0.85 11.27 1.47
C GLY A 190 0.35 12.31 0.46
N GLY A 191 -0.84 12.12 -0.12
CA GLY A 191 -1.40 13.05 -1.11
C GLY A 191 -0.98 12.75 -2.55
N LEU A 192 -0.94 13.82 -3.37
CA LEU A 192 -0.61 13.76 -4.80
C LEU A 192 0.79 14.32 -5.04
N LEU A 193 1.62 13.54 -5.72
CA LEU A 193 2.97 13.92 -6.11
C LEU A 193 3.09 14.01 -7.64
N GLU A 194 3.95 14.89 -8.09
CA GLU A 194 4.39 15.01 -9.47
C GLU A 194 5.87 14.60 -9.59
N PHE A 195 6.22 13.82 -10.59
CA PHE A 195 7.59 13.43 -10.91
C PHE A 195 7.93 13.82 -12.35
N ASP A 196 8.98 14.63 -12.54
CA ASP A 196 9.46 15.11 -13.85
C ASP A 196 10.56 14.23 -14.47
N GLY A 197 10.88 13.08 -13.84
CA GLY A 197 12.00 12.21 -14.19
C GLY A 197 13.26 12.43 -13.34
N GLN A 198 13.33 13.52 -12.58
CA GLN A 198 14.46 13.88 -11.71
C GLN A 198 14.05 14.32 -10.31
N ARG A 199 12.91 14.99 -10.17
CA ARG A 199 12.46 15.63 -8.93
C ARG A 199 11.01 15.28 -8.63
N PHE A 200 10.72 15.17 -7.35
CA PHE A 200 9.34 15.04 -6.86
C PHE A 200 8.85 16.37 -6.31
N ARG A 201 7.59 16.69 -6.60
CA ARG A 201 6.89 17.86 -6.07
C ARG A 201 5.55 17.42 -5.48
N GLU A 202 5.19 17.96 -4.34
CA GLU A 202 3.85 17.80 -3.78
C GLU A 202 2.88 18.76 -4.50
N ILE A 203 1.78 18.25 -5.02
CA ILE A 203 0.68 19.05 -5.54
C ILE A 203 -0.23 19.38 -4.36
N LYS A 204 -0.13 20.60 -3.87
CA LYS A 204 -0.95 21.08 -2.76
C LYS A 204 -2.34 21.45 -3.26
N VAL A 205 -3.35 20.98 -2.55
CA VAL A 205 -4.74 21.38 -2.77
C VAL A 205 -5.07 22.48 -1.77
N GLU A 206 -5.19 23.71 -2.24
CA GLU A 206 -5.67 24.84 -1.43
C GLU A 206 -7.19 24.88 -1.50
N SER A 207 -7.86 24.26 -0.55
CA SER A 207 -9.30 24.34 -0.38
C SER A 207 -9.64 24.12 1.09
N ASP A 208 -10.29 25.11 1.69
CA ASP A 208 -10.99 25.11 2.99
C ASP A 208 -10.61 24.00 3.99
N GLN A 209 -9.32 23.92 4.39
CA GLN A 209 -8.81 22.99 5.41
C GLN A 209 -8.89 21.49 5.06
N LYS A 210 -9.27 21.08 3.86
CA LYS A 210 -9.32 19.68 3.45
C LYS A 210 -8.04 19.27 2.72
N ARG A 211 -7.39 18.24 3.21
CA ARG A 211 -6.21 17.64 2.58
C ARG A 211 -6.65 16.55 1.61
N LEU A 212 -6.07 16.54 0.41
CA LEU A 212 -6.24 15.45 -0.55
C LEU A 212 -5.46 14.22 -0.08
N VAL A 213 -6.16 13.21 0.40
CA VAL A 213 -5.58 11.93 0.89
C VAL A 213 -6.42 10.75 0.41
N GLY A 214 -5.83 9.57 0.47
CA GLY A 214 -6.54 8.35 0.10
C GLY A 214 -6.86 8.28 -1.39
N ILE A 215 -5.90 8.64 -2.25
CA ILE A 215 -6.11 8.62 -3.70
C ILE A 215 -6.27 7.17 -4.16
N ASN A 216 -7.31 6.91 -4.95
CA ASN A 216 -7.62 5.60 -5.50
C ASN A 216 -7.46 5.53 -7.01
N CYS A 217 -7.85 6.60 -7.72
CA CYS A 217 -7.72 6.65 -9.17
C CYS A 217 -7.40 8.07 -9.66
N LEU A 218 -6.73 8.14 -10.79
CA LEU A 218 -6.33 9.36 -11.48
C LEU A 218 -6.72 9.25 -12.96
N ILE A 219 -7.28 10.32 -13.51
CA ILE A 219 -7.49 10.45 -14.95
C ILE A 219 -7.29 11.91 -15.37
N ALA A 220 -6.74 12.13 -16.57
CA ALA A 220 -6.64 13.44 -17.18
C ALA A 220 -7.45 13.50 -18.46
N ASP A 221 -8.11 14.63 -18.68
CA ASP A 221 -8.83 14.96 -19.93
C ASP A 221 -8.57 16.42 -20.30
N GLY A 222 -7.78 16.62 -21.37
CA GLY A 222 -7.32 17.95 -21.76
C GLY A 222 -6.45 18.60 -20.66
N GLN A 223 -6.88 19.72 -20.09
CA GLN A 223 -6.19 20.41 -18.99
C GLN A 223 -6.68 19.98 -17.61
N ARG A 224 -7.69 19.12 -17.55
CA ARG A 224 -8.34 18.72 -16.30
C ARG A 224 -7.75 17.45 -15.74
N LEU A 225 -7.58 17.44 -14.41
CA LEU A 225 -7.20 16.27 -13.65
C LEU A 225 -8.33 15.91 -12.70
N PHE A 226 -8.78 14.65 -12.77
CA PHE A 226 -9.79 14.08 -11.89
C PHE A 226 -9.12 13.09 -10.93
N VAL A 227 -9.38 13.25 -9.63
CA VAL A 227 -8.79 12.46 -8.58
C VAL A 227 -9.90 11.84 -7.73
N GLY A 228 -10.10 10.55 -7.89
CA GLY A 228 -11.02 9.78 -7.05
C GLY A 228 -10.31 9.28 -5.78
N THR A 229 -11.03 9.34 -4.65
CA THR A 229 -10.48 8.95 -3.35
C THR A 229 -11.25 7.79 -2.70
N PHE A 230 -10.62 7.12 -1.72
CA PHE A 230 -11.24 6.01 -0.98
C PHE A 230 -12.40 6.43 -0.06
N ALA A 231 -12.46 7.69 0.38
CA ALA A 231 -13.49 8.14 1.31
C ALA A 231 -13.81 9.64 1.22
N GLY A 232 -13.06 10.38 0.42
CA GLY A 232 -13.18 11.84 0.32
C GLY A 232 -13.95 12.32 -0.91
N GLY A 233 -14.53 11.45 -1.71
CA GLY A 233 -15.24 11.85 -2.96
C GLY A 233 -14.28 12.10 -4.12
N LEU A 234 -14.73 12.97 -5.04
CA LEU A 234 -14.02 13.34 -6.26
C LEU A 234 -13.42 14.74 -6.13
N TRP A 235 -12.15 14.86 -6.46
CA TRP A 235 -11.47 16.14 -6.63
C TRP A 235 -11.21 16.42 -8.12
N VAL A 236 -11.38 17.65 -8.53
CA VAL A 236 -11.18 18.06 -9.91
C VAL A 236 -10.27 19.28 -9.93
N ASN A 237 -9.21 19.23 -10.71
CA ASN A 237 -8.32 20.36 -10.98
C ASN A 237 -8.51 20.83 -12.45
N ASP A 238 -8.69 22.13 -12.65
CA ASP A 238 -8.66 22.78 -13.96
C ASP A 238 -7.85 24.06 -13.86
N ALA A 239 -6.73 24.13 -14.57
CA ALA A 239 -5.86 25.30 -14.62
C ALA A 239 -5.58 25.90 -13.22
N ASP A 240 -5.13 25.07 -12.27
CA ASP A 240 -4.79 25.41 -10.88
C ASP A 240 -5.97 25.71 -9.94
N ARG A 241 -7.21 25.59 -10.41
CA ARG A 241 -8.40 25.64 -9.55
C ARG A 241 -8.87 24.25 -9.16
N TRP A 242 -9.09 24.05 -7.87
CA TRP A 242 -9.60 22.80 -7.33
C TRP A 242 -11.07 22.90 -6.96
N ALA A 243 -11.85 21.90 -7.35
CA ALA A 243 -13.23 21.68 -6.91
C ALA A 243 -13.33 20.30 -6.23
N HIS A 244 -14.26 20.17 -5.28
CA HIS A 244 -14.46 18.96 -4.49
C HIS A 244 -15.92 18.56 -4.48
N TYR A 245 -16.22 17.32 -4.89
CA TYR A 245 -17.56 16.77 -5.02
C TYR A 245 -17.74 15.55 -4.14
N THR A 246 -18.89 15.46 -3.50
CA THR A 246 -19.28 14.44 -2.53
C THR A 246 -20.71 13.95 -2.76
N ILE A 247 -21.21 13.12 -1.84
CA ILE A 247 -22.62 12.72 -1.82
C ILE A 247 -23.58 13.94 -1.76
N ALA A 248 -23.16 15.06 -1.18
CA ALA A 248 -23.94 16.29 -1.16
C ALA A 248 -24.15 16.90 -2.56
N ASP A 249 -23.26 16.58 -3.51
CA ASP A 249 -23.25 17.05 -4.89
C ASP A 249 -23.86 16.03 -5.86
N GLY A 250 -24.44 14.94 -5.34
CA GLY A 250 -25.14 13.91 -6.10
C GLY A 250 -24.33 12.67 -6.45
N LEU A 251 -23.11 12.50 -5.89
CA LEU A 251 -22.39 11.24 -6.00
C LEU A 251 -23.06 10.13 -5.18
N PRO A 252 -23.17 8.89 -5.68
CA PRO A 252 -23.80 7.79 -4.95
C PRO A 252 -23.05 7.40 -3.66
N SER A 253 -21.73 7.59 -3.62
CA SER A 253 -20.87 7.38 -2.44
C SER A 253 -19.60 8.23 -2.56
N ASN A 254 -18.95 8.50 -1.43
CA ASN A 254 -17.65 9.18 -1.39
C ASN A 254 -16.46 8.23 -1.66
N ARG A 255 -16.68 6.92 -1.74
CA ARG A 255 -15.66 5.96 -2.14
C ARG A 255 -15.67 5.80 -3.66
N ILE A 256 -14.77 6.49 -4.32
CA ILE A 256 -14.66 6.47 -5.77
C ILE A 256 -13.79 5.28 -6.19
N VAL A 257 -14.33 4.40 -7.03
CA VAL A 257 -13.63 3.23 -7.57
C VAL A 257 -13.07 3.45 -8.96
N GLY A 258 -13.60 4.45 -9.68
CA GLY A 258 -13.08 4.83 -10.99
C GLY A 258 -13.75 6.08 -11.53
N VAL A 259 -13.06 6.75 -12.44
CA VAL A 259 -13.53 7.94 -13.14
C VAL A 259 -13.16 7.81 -14.62
N THR A 260 -14.00 8.27 -15.52
CA THR A 260 -13.73 8.31 -16.95
C THR A 260 -14.56 9.38 -17.64
N THR A 261 -14.19 9.75 -18.85
CA THR A 261 -15.02 10.56 -19.74
C THR A 261 -15.64 9.68 -20.82
N VAL A 262 -16.92 9.89 -21.12
CA VAL A 262 -17.66 9.20 -22.19
C VAL A 262 -18.44 10.24 -22.98
N GLY A 263 -17.96 10.56 -24.15
CA GLY A 263 -18.44 11.72 -24.89
C GLY A 263 -18.08 13.01 -24.14
N ASP A 264 -19.09 13.85 -23.89
CA ASP A 264 -18.97 15.08 -23.10
C ASP A 264 -19.36 14.91 -21.62
N GLN A 265 -19.62 13.67 -21.18
CA GLN A 265 -20.00 13.35 -19.81
C GLN A 265 -18.78 12.86 -19.00
N LEU A 266 -18.59 13.43 -17.82
CA LEU A 266 -17.75 12.83 -16.78
C LEU A 266 -18.58 11.76 -16.07
N VAL A 267 -18.07 10.55 -16.06
CA VAL A 267 -18.67 9.40 -15.39
C VAL A 267 -17.86 9.03 -14.19
N VAL A 268 -18.51 8.97 -13.04
CA VAL A 268 -17.91 8.64 -11.74
C VAL A 268 -18.55 7.36 -11.23
N ALA A 269 -17.73 6.33 -11.08
CA ALA A 269 -18.13 5.08 -10.45
C ALA A 269 -17.67 5.09 -8.97
N SER A 270 -18.61 4.85 -8.09
CA SER A 270 -18.39 4.64 -6.65
C SER A 270 -18.76 3.22 -6.28
N ASP A 271 -18.40 2.77 -5.08
CA ASP A 271 -18.73 1.43 -4.57
C ASP A 271 -20.26 1.17 -4.44
N PHE A 272 -21.08 2.20 -4.58
CA PHE A 272 -22.54 2.11 -4.48
C PHE A 272 -23.28 2.34 -5.80
N GLY A 273 -22.63 2.91 -6.80
CA GLY A 273 -23.28 3.18 -8.09
C GLY A 273 -22.49 4.13 -8.98
N VAL A 274 -23.13 4.51 -10.08
CA VAL A 274 -22.56 5.36 -11.13
C VAL A 274 -23.33 6.65 -11.23
N ALA A 275 -22.61 7.78 -11.29
CA ALA A 275 -23.17 9.08 -11.57
C ALA A 275 -22.46 9.74 -12.75
N ALA A 276 -23.12 10.66 -13.41
CA ALA A 276 -22.58 11.43 -14.53
C ALA A 276 -22.92 12.91 -14.42
N ALA A 277 -22.07 13.74 -14.98
CA ALA A 277 -22.32 15.18 -15.17
C ALA A 277 -21.59 15.66 -16.44
N PRO A 278 -22.13 16.68 -17.16
CA PRO A 278 -21.42 17.28 -18.29
C PRO A 278 -20.07 17.85 -17.88
N VAL A 279 -19.00 17.49 -18.59
CA VAL A 279 -17.62 17.89 -18.27
C VAL A 279 -17.45 19.42 -18.21
N ASN A 280 -18.15 20.16 -19.08
CA ASN A 280 -18.10 21.62 -19.14
C ASN A 280 -18.75 22.32 -17.93
N GLN A 281 -19.70 21.66 -17.23
CA GLN A 281 -20.40 22.23 -16.08
C GLN A 281 -19.68 22.01 -14.76
N ILE A 282 -18.68 21.14 -14.73
CA ILE A 282 -18.02 20.69 -13.48
C ILE A 282 -17.25 21.81 -12.78
N LEU A 283 -16.84 22.88 -13.49
CA LEU A 283 -16.06 23.98 -12.92
C LEU A 283 -16.74 25.36 -13.05
N ASP A 284 -17.72 25.50 -13.93
CA ASP A 284 -18.48 26.75 -14.06
C ASP A 284 -19.36 27.03 -12.82
N GLY A 285 -19.71 25.99 -12.07
CA GLY A 285 -20.48 26.07 -10.82
C GLY A 285 -19.80 26.78 -9.64
N ALA A 286 -18.47 26.95 -9.65
CA ALA A 286 -17.77 27.65 -8.56
C ALA A 286 -18.06 29.16 -8.53
N ASN A 287 -18.59 29.76 -9.62
CA ASN A 287 -18.93 31.18 -9.75
C ASN A 287 -20.41 31.44 -10.02
N SER A 288 -21.25 30.42 -10.13
CA SER A 288 -22.67 30.58 -10.37
C SER A 288 -23.50 29.97 -9.25
N SER A 289 -24.65 30.58 -8.96
CA SER A 289 -25.65 30.11 -7.99
C SER A 289 -26.30 28.75 -8.36
N SER A 290 -25.90 28.11 -9.45
CA SER A 290 -26.32 26.77 -9.87
C SER A 290 -25.21 25.77 -9.48
N GLN A 291 -25.41 25.10 -8.37
CA GLN A 291 -24.58 24.00 -7.90
C GLN A 291 -24.59 22.87 -8.96
N THR A 292 -23.42 22.52 -9.53
CA THR A 292 -23.31 21.37 -10.41
C THR A 292 -23.66 20.12 -9.62
N ARG A 293 -24.70 19.41 -10.03
CA ARG A 293 -25.12 18.18 -9.40
C ARG A 293 -24.87 17.01 -10.33
N PHE A 294 -24.18 16.02 -9.83
CA PHE A 294 -24.08 14.73 -10.47
C PHE A 294 -25.46 14.06 -10.49
N GLN A 295 -25.84 13.48 -11.64
CA GLN A 295 -27.04 12.67 -11.76
C GLN A 295 -26.67 11.20 -11.61
N THR A 296 -27.35 10.50 -10.72
CA THR A 296 -27.20 9.04 -10.58
C THR A 296 -27.72 8.37 -11.85
N VAL A 297 -26.83 7.65 -12.54
CA VAL A 297 -27.14 6.85 -13.74
C VAL A 297 -27.67 5.48 -13.36
N ALA A 298 -27.03 4.83 -12.39
CA ALA A 298 -27.42 3.53 -11.88
C ALA A 298 -26.98 3.33 -10.43
N ILE A 299 -27.80 2.64 -9.66
CA ILE A 299 -27.44 2.10 -8.35
C ILE A 299 -26.91 0.68 -8.56
N LEU A 300 -25.65 0.49 -8.29
CA LEU A 300 -24.90 -0.78 -8.44
C LEU A 300 -24.04 -1.00 -7.20
N PRO A 301 -24.60 -1.55 -6.12
CA PRO A 301 -23.84 -1.85 -4.90
C PRO A 301 -22.69 -2.82 -5.19
N GLU A 302 -21.62 -2.72 -4.38
CA GLU A 302 -20.44 -3.57 -4.48
C GLU A 302 -19.66 -3.41 -5.80
N LEU A 303 -19.71 -2.22 -6.42
CA LEU A 303 -18.82 -1.91 -7.53
C LEU A 303 -17.37 -1.90 -7.03
N ALA A 304 -16.52 -2.68 -7.69
CA ALA A 304 -15.12 -2.89 -7.33
C ALA A 304 -14.17 -2.07 -8.21
N SER A 305 -14.47 -1.94 -9.51
CA SER A 305 -13.57 -1.23 -10.42
C SER A 305 -14.31 -0.65 -11.64
N LEU A 306 -13.69 0.37 -12.22
CA LEU A 306 -13.95 0.88 -13.56
C LEU A 306 -12.65 0.78 -14.35
N ALA A 307 -12.69 0.18 -15.50
CA ALA A 307 -11.56 0.06 -16.38
C ALA A 307 -11.90 0.58 -17.79
N ASN A 308 -10.98 1.39 -18.31
CA ASN A 308 -11.11 2.03 -19.62
C ASN A 308 -10.09 1.46 -20.60
N SER A 309 -10.55 1.04 -21.77
CA SER A 309 -9.69 0.57 -22.88
C SER A 309 -10.13 1.22 -24.19
N GLY A 310 -9.68 2.43 -24.41
CA GLY A 310 -10.06 3.24 -25.57
C GLY A 310 -11.54 3.65 -25.52
N SER A 311 -12.34 3.15 -26.45
CA SER A 311 -13.80 3.45 -26.50
C SER A 311 -14.66 2.61 -25.57
N ASP A 312 -14.08 1.57 -24.97
CA ASP A 312 -14.80 0.59 -24.17
C ASP A 312 -14.56 0.83 -22.69
N VAL A 313 -15.63 1.08 -21.96
CA VAL A 313 -15.62 1.26 -20.51
C VAL A 313 -16.35 0.11 -19.86
N LEU A 314 -15.68 -0.59 -18.97
CA LEU A 314 -16.24 -1.71 -18.24
C LEU A 314 -16.26 -1.42 -16.74
N LEU A 315 -17.33 -1.85 -16.09
CA LEU A 315 -17.49 -1.84 -14.65
C LEU A 315 -17.50 -3.27 -14.15
N SER A 316 -16.92 -3.53 -13.00
CA SER A 316 -17.03 -4.84 -12.34
C SER A 316 -17.50 -4.72 -10.90
N LYS A 317 -18.28 -5.69 -10.45
CA LYS A 317 -18.67 -5.87 -9.05
C LYS A 317 -17.77 -6.89 -8.35
N ASP A 318 -17.78 -6.87 -7.02
CA ASP A 318 -17.04 -7.83 -6.19
C ASP A 318 -17.43 -9.29 -6.46
N ASN A 319 -18.68 -9.52 -6.84
CA ASN A 319 -19.17 -10.83 -7.22
C ASN A 319 -18.82 -11.25 -8.67
N GLY A 320 -18.01 -10.43 -9.38
CA GLY A 320 -17.56 -10.67 -10.75
C GLY A 320 -18.59 -10.39 -11.83
N GLU A 321 -19.73 -9.76 -11.55
CA GLU A 321 -20.62 -9.22 -12.59
C GLU A 321 -19.91 -8.06 -13.33
N VAL A 322 -20.05 -8.05 -14.66
CA VAL A 322 -19.45 -7.03 -15.52
C VAL A 322 -20.54 -6.28 -16.27
N PHE A 323 -20.37 -4.98 -16.36
CA PHE A 323 -21.26 -4.09 -17.09
C PHE A 323 -20.45 -3.29 -18.11
N GLN A 324 -21.03 -3.06 -19.28
CA GLN A 324 -20.48 -2.13 -20.26
C GLN A 324 -21.19 -0.80 -20.12
N LEU A 325 -20.42 0.27 -20.23
CA LEU A 325 -20.87 1.64 -20.19
C LEU A 325 -20.67 2.27 -21.57
N ALA A 326 -21.70 2.87 -22.12
CA ALA A 326 -21.67 3.52 -23.42
C ALA A 326 -22.52 4.80 -23.42
N SER A 327 -22.18 5.75 -24.29
CA SER A 327 -23.04 6.91 -24.57
C SER A 327 -24.02 6.58 -25.67
N SER A 328 -25.29 6.93 -25.45
CA SER A 328 -26.31 6.86 -26.50
C SER A 328 -26.04 7.91 -27.58
N ARG A 329 -25.94 7.49 -28.85
CA ARG A 329 -25.69 8.40 -29.99
C ARG A 329 -26.77 9.45 -30.17
N SER A 330 -27.99 9.19 -29.71
CA SER A 330 -29.16 10.05 -29.97
C SER A 330 -29.50 10.99 -28.80
N SER A 331 -29.16 10.65 -27.57
CA SER A 331 -29.58 11.38 -26.37
C SER A 331 -28.45 11.88 -25.49
N ASN A 332 -27.20 11.57 -25.83
CA ASN A 332 -26.04 11.85 -25.00
C ASN A 332 -26.13 11.33 -23.54
N GLN A 333 -27.04 10.38 -23.31
CA GLN A 333 -27.23 9.74 -22.01
C GLN A 333 -26.31 8.52 -21.87
N ILE A 334 -25.79 8.36 -20.67
CA ILE A 334 -24.98 7.17 -20.31
C ILE A 334 -25.92 5.97 -20.15
N GLN A 335 -25.63 4.90 -20.86
CA GLN A 335 -26.29 3.62 -20.74
C GLN A 335 -25.36 2.60 -20.12
N ILE A 336 -25.87 1.80 -19.19
CA ILE A 336 -25.15 0.72 -18.54
C ILE A 336 -25.89 -0.58 -18.83
N ALA A 337 -25.21 -1.53 -19.45
CA ALA A 337 -25.77 -2.82 -19.80
C ALA A 337 -24.92 -3.96 -19.22
N PRO A 338 -25.55 -5.01 -18.68
CA PRO A 338 -24.81 -6.18 -18.23
C PRO A 338 -24.14 -6.87 -19.43
N VAL A 339 -22.90 -7.31 -19.24
CA VAL A 339 -22.17 -8.09 -20.23
C VAL A 339 -22.45 -9.56 -19.99
N ALA A 340 -23.15 -10.19 -20.95
CA ALA A 340 -23.35 -11.63 -20.91
C ALA A 340 -22.06 -12.33 -21.35
N TRP A 341 -21.41 -13.04 -20.45
CA TRP A 341 -20.22 -13.81 -20.74
C TRP A 341 -20.29 -15.21 -20.10
N ASN A 342 -19.81 -16.22 -20.82
CA ASN A 342 -19.70 -17.56 -20.30
C ASN A 342 -18.52 -17.60 -19.33
N ARG A 343 -18.77 -17.29 -18.06
CA ARG A 343 -17.75 -17.37 -17.02
C ARG A 343 -17.30 -18.79 -16.81
N PRO A 344 -15.99 -19.05 -16.80
CA PRO A 344 -15.49 -20.24 -16.12
C PRO A 344 -15.95 -20.22 -14.65
N ARG A 345 -16.33 -21.36 -14.09
CA ARG A 345 -16.74 -21.45 -12.67
C ARG A 345 -15.70 -20.86 -11.71
N SER A 346 -14.42 -20.89 -12.10
CA SER A 346 -13.31 -20.29 -11.37
C SER A 346 -13.32 -18.75 -11.32
N LEU A 347 -14.12 -18.06 -12.15
CA LEU A 347 -14.27 -16.60 -12.18
C LEU A 347 -15.55 -16.10 -11.50
N SER A 348 -16.34 -16.98 -10.89
CA SER A 348 -17.64 -16.59 -10.32
C SER A 348 -17.55 -15.63 -9.13
N SER A 349 -16.37 -15.47 -8.54
CA SER A 349 -16.10 -14.56 -7.41
C SER A 349 -14.95 -13.60 -7.67
N CYS A 350 -14.49 -13.44 -8.94
CA CYS A 350 -13.33 -12.63 -9.24
C CYS A 350 -13.69 -11.17 -9.48
N GLN A 351 -12.99 -10.27 -8.81
CA GLN A 351 -12.98 -8.85 -9.11
C GLN A 351 -12.10 -8.58 -10.34
N LEU A 352 -12.63 -7.88 -11.34
CA LEU A 352 -11.83 -7.36 -12.44
C LEU A 352 -11.25 -6.02 -12.06
N ILE A 353 -9.94 -5.86 -12.14
CA ILE A 353 -9.23 -4.73 -11.57
C ILE A 353 -8.62 -3.83 -12.65
N ALA A 354 -8.08 -4.41 -13.73
CA ALA A 354 -7.42 -3.65 -14.76
C ALA A 354 -7.49 -4.32 -16.14
N PHE A 355 -7.27 -3.53 -17.19
CA PHE A 355 -7.19 -4.01 -18.58
C PHE A 355 -5.91 -3.54 -19.25
N ALA A 356 -5.40 -4.36 -20.18
CA ALA A 356 -4.45 -3.93 -21.20
C ALA A 356 -4.93 -4.45 -22.55
N ARG A 357 -4.82 -3.65 -23.60
CA ARG A 357 -5.16 -4.03 -24.96
C ARG A 357 -3.90 -4.22 -25.80
N THR A 358 -3.81 -5.32 -26.52
CA THR A 358 -2.76 -5.57 -27.50
C THR A 358 -3.39 -5.77 -28.87
N SER A 359 -2.77 -5.24 -29.93
CA SER A 359 -3.18 -5.44 -31.32
C SER A 359 -2.30 -6.54 -31.92
N GLU A 360 -2.91 -7.65 -32.32
CA GLU A 360 -2.24 -8.75 -33.01
C GLU A 360 -2.65 -8.78 -34.49
N PRO A 361 -1.87 -9.44 -35.37
CA PRO A 361 -2.21 -9.55 -36.78
C PRO A 361 -3.58 -10.20 -37.07
N MET A 362 -4.10 -11.01 -36.13
CA MET A 362 -5.36 -11.73 -36.26
C MET A 362 -6.50 -11.17 -35.40
N GLY A 363 -6.34 -10.02 -34.75
CA GLY A 363 -7.36 -9.41 -33.90
C GLY A 363 -6.81 -8.63 -32.73
N GLN A 364 -7.72 -8.10 -31.90
CA GLN A 364 -7.38 -7.41 -30.66
C GLN A 364 -7.47 -8.39 -29.50
N THR A 365 -6.50 -8.34 -28.59
CA THR A 365 -6.52 -9.13 -27.37
C THR A 365 -6.73 -8.20 -26.18
N LEU A 366 -7.64 -8.59 -25.31
CA LEU A 366 -7.89 -7.93 -24.05
C LEU A 366 -7.29 -8.75 -22.90
N TRP A 367 -6.47 -8.11 -22.09
CA TRP A 367 -5.92 -8.68 -20.87
C TRP A 367 -6.73 -8.17 -19.67
N LEU A 368 -7.19 -9.09 -18.84
CA LEU A 368 -7.97 -8.79 -17.64
C LEU A 368 -7.16 -9.20 -16.41
N ALA A 369 -6.93 -8.26 -15.53
CA ALA A 369 -6.39 -8.51 -14.19
C ALA A 369 -7.51 -8.79 -13.20
N SER A 370 -7.31 -9.74 -12.31
CA SER A 370 -8.24 -10.07 -11.24
C SER A 370 -7.51 -10.46 -9.96
N ASN A 371 -8.25 -10.61 -8.87
CA ASN A 371 -7.75 -11.17 -7.61
C ASN A 371 -7.43 -12.69 -7.69
N GLU A 372 -7.77 -13.34 -8.80
CA GLU A 372 -7.54 -14.78 -9.04
C GLU A 372 -6.64 -15.06 -10.26
N GLY A 373 -5.90 -14.04 -10.72
CA GLY A 373 -4.96 -14.14 -11.83
C GLY A 373 -5.29 -13.26 -13.02
N ILE A 374 -4.66 -13.58 -14.15
CA ILE A 374 -4.74 -12.83 -15.38
C ILE A 374 -5.45 -13.66 -16.43
N TRP A 375 -6.30 -13.01 -17.22
CA TRP A 375 -7.07 -13.63 -18.29
C TRP A 375 -6.76 -12.92 -19.60
N ARG A 376 -6.55 -13.69 -20.64
CA ARG A 376 -6.37 -13.21 -21.98
C ARG A 376 -7.59 -13.58 -22.83
N ILE A 377 -8.17 -12.61 -23.49
CA ILE A 377 -9.41 -12.77 -24.25
C ILE A 377 -9.18 -12.26 -25.67
N GLY A 378 -9.38 -13.10 -26.66
CA GLY A 378 -9.42 -12.69 -28.05
C GLY A 378 -10.68 -11.86 -28.35
N TRP A 379 -10.51 -10.73 -28.98
CA TRP A 379 -11.57 -9.80 -29.33
C TRP A 379 -11.85 -9.85 -30.82
N GLN A 380 -13.09 -10.12 -31.21
CA GLN A 380 -13.55 -10.06 -32.60
C GLN A 380 -14.70 -9.04 -32.72
N GLY A 381 -14.43 -7.86 -33.25
CA GLY A 381 -15.45 -6.85 -33.56
C GLY A 381 -15.28 -5.48 -32.91
N GLU A 382 -15.90 -4.45 -33.50
CA GLU A 382 -15.84 -3.04 -33.05
C GLU A 382 -16.66 -2.73 -31.79
N ARG A 383 -17.45 -3.67 -31.25
CA ARG A 383 -18.30 -3.49 -30.08
C ARG A 383 -18.45 -4.76 -29.26
N LEU A 384 -18.52 -4.62 -27.95
CA LEU A 384 -18.97 -5.64 -26.99
C LEU A 384 -20.48 -5.98 -27.20
N SER A 385 -20.96 -6.13 -28.42
CA SER A 385 -22.33 -6.58 -28.66
C SER A 385 -22.38 -8.10 -28.65
N GLY A 386 -22.63 -8.67 -27.46
CA GLY A 386 -23.32 -9.90 -27.35
C GLY A 386 -22.60 -11.12 -26.85
N ARG A 387 -21.35 -11.37 -26.87
CA ARG A 387 -20.69 -12.51 -26.20
C ARG A 387 -19.19 -12.32 -26.19
N LEU A 388 -18.60 -12.09 -25.04
CA LEU A 388 -17.20 -12.33 -24.83
C LEU A 388 -16.97 -13.84 -24.94
N ASN A 389 -16.56 -14.32 -26.12
CA ASN A 389 -16.11 -15.69 -26.26
C ASN A 389 -14.72 -15.78 -25.64
N PHE A 390 -14.63 -16.24 -24.41
CA PHE A 390 -13.39 -16.72 -23.85
C PHE A 390 -12.95 -17.95 -24.62
N SER A 391 -12.16 -17.76 -25.69
CA SER A 391 -11.33 -18.85 -26.13
C SER A 391 -10.44 -19.19 -24.94
N ALA A 392 -10.49 -20.42 -24.50
CA ALA A 392 -9.84 -20.93 -23.31
C ALA A 392 -8.32 -20.89 -23.41
N PHE A 393 -7.76 -19.68 -23.47
CA PHE A 393 -6.40 -19.47 -23.04
C PHE A 393 -6.48 -19.51 -21.51
N GLY A 394 -6.22 -20.68 -20.98
CA GLY A 394 -6.30 -20.93 -19.58
C GLY A 394 -5.50 -19.89 -18.80
N ARG A 395 -5.79 -19.80 -17.55
CA ARG A 395 -5.04 -19.11 -16.53
C ARG A 395 -3.56 -19.09 -16.88
N THR A 396 -3.05 -17.93 -17.31
CA THR A 396 -1.68 -17.79 -17.81
C THR A 396 -0.65 -17.86 -16.68
N ASP A 397 -1.11 -17.76 -15.42
CA ASP A 397 -0.28 -17.88 -14.26
C ASP A 397 -0.50 -19.23 -13.55
N ARG A 398 -0.14 -20.35 -14.15
CA ARG A 398 0.10 -21.57 -13.40
C ARG A 398 1.57 -21.68 -13.01
N PRO A 399 2.01 -21.11 -11.90
CA PRO A 399 2.79 -21.89 -10.97
C PRO A 399 1.81 -22.58 -10.02
N VAL A 400 2.21 -23.68 -9.49
CA VAL A 400 1.58 -24.25 -8.29
C VAL A 400 1.75 -23.21 -7.19
N ASP A 401 0.84 -22.24 -7.10
CA ASP A 401 0.81 -21.24 -6.03
C ASP A 401 0.61 -22.01 -4.72
N ALA A 402 1.69 -22.19 -4.00
CA ALA A 402 1.65 -22.92 -2.73
C ALA A 402 0.81 -22.16 -1.69
N LEU A 403 0.63 -20.86 -1.89
CA LEU A 403 -0.15 -19.98 -1.01
C LEU A 403 -1.44 -19.51 -1.66
N THR A 404 -2.50 -19.45 -0.87
CA THR A 404 -3.78 -18.83 -1.25
C THR A 404 -3.72 -17.31 -1.01
N ASN A 405 -2.96 -16.89 0.02
CA ASN A 405 -2.77 -15.50 0.39
C ASN A 405 -1.31 -15.26 0.81
N ASN A 406 -0.79 -14.08 0.50
CA ASN A 406 0.60 -13.71 0.82
C ASN A 406 0.79 -13.14 2.25
N VAL A 407 -0.27 -12.76 2.95
CA VAL A 407 -0.17 -12.22 4.31
C VAL A 407 -0.13 -13.38 5.30
N ILE A 408 1.08 -13.81 5.68
CA ILE A 408 1.30 -15.02 6.49
C ILE A 408 1.46 -14.66 7.96
N SER A 409 0.36 -14.75 8.68
CA SER A 409 0.25 -14.34 10.10
C SER A 409 0.77 -15.38 11.10
N ALA A 410 0.81 -16.64 10.70
CA ALA A 410 1.29 -17.72 11.56
C ALA A 410 1.96 -18.84 10.74
N LEU A 411 3.04 -19.42 11.27
CA LEU A 411 3.75 -20.55 10.70
C LEU A 411 4.01 -21.60 11.79
N ALA A 412 3.82 -22.87 11.46
CA ALA A 412 4.21 -23.99 12.29
C ALA A 412 4.47 -25.23 11.44
N PHE A 413 5.34 -26.14 11.91
CA PHE A 413 5.51 -27.47 11.34
C PHE A 413 4.72 -28.51 12.14
N ASP A 414 4.20 -29.51 11.47
CA ASP A 414 3.68 -30.72 12.11
C ASP A 414 4.74 -31.84 12.14
N ASP A 415 4.42 -32.97 12.75
CA ASP A 415 5.32 -34.11 12.86
C ASP A 415 5.58 -34.85 11.55
N LEU A 416 4.83 -34.55 10.49
CA LEU A 416 5.05 -35.06 9.14
C LEU A 416 5.95 -34.13 8.31
N GLY A 417 6.50 -33.07 8.92
CA GLY A 417 7.31 -32.07 8.23
C GLY A 417 6.53 -31.19 7.28
N ARG A 418 5.20 -31.10 7.40
CA ARG A 418 4.39 -30.19 6.60
C ARG A 418 4.39 -28.79 7.25
N LEU A 419 4.62 -27.77 6.45
CA LEU A 419 4.50 -26.37 6.87
C LEU A 419 3.04 -25.93 6.81
N TRP A 420 2.50 -25.52 7.95
CA TRP A 420 1.20 -24.88 8.06
C TRP A 420 1.40 -23.36 8.00
N ALA A 421 0.79 -22.73 7.01
CA ALA A 421 0.87 -21.29 6.77
C ALA A 421 -0.52 -20.67 6.94
N GLY A 422 -0.74 -20.02 8.05
CA GLY A 422 -1.98 -19.32 8.39
C GLY A 422 -1.97 -17.90 7.86
N SER A 423 -3.13 -17.44 7.40
CA SER A 423 -3.33 -16.08 6.90
C SER A 423 -4.37 -15.31 7.71
N PHE A 424 -4.39 -13.97 7.59
CA PHE A 424 -5.41 -13.14 8.26
C PHE A 424 -6.80 -13.21 7.61
N ARG A 425 -6.97 -13.79 6.41
CA ARG A 425 -8.27 -13.73 5.71
C ARG A 425 -8.68 -15.00 4.99
N ASN A 426 -7.74 -15.86 4.63
CA ASN A 426 -7.98 -16.98 3.73
C ASN A 426 -7.58 -18.33 4.34
N GLY A 427 -7.72 -18.48 5.65
CA GLY A 427 -7.49 -19.77 6.29
C GLY A 427 -6.02 -20.18 6.36
N ILE A 428 -5.78 -21.48 6.15
CA ILE A 428 -4.48 -22.12 6.33
C ILE A 428 -4.13 -22.92 5.08
N ASP A 429 -2.97 -22.67 4.49
CA ASP A 429 -2.35 -23.55 3.50
C ASP A 429 -1.40 -24.51 4.19
N VAL A 430 -1.56 -25.81 3.91
CA VAL A 430 -0.64 -26.85 4.37
C VAL A 430 0.25 -27.24 3.20
N ILE A 431 1.56 -27.06 3.37
CA ILE A 431 2.56 -27.16 2.31
C ILE A 431 3.54 -28.29 2.64
N SER A 432 3.71 -29.23 1.71
CA SER A 432 4.84 -30.12 1.71
C SER A 432 6.04 -29.43 1.07
N PRO A 433 7.21 -29.39 1.69
CA PRO A 433 8.40 -28.78 1.10
C PRO A 433 8.76 -29.34 -0.28
N GLU A 434 8.44 -30.61 -0.55
CA GLU A 434 8.76 -31.32 -1.79
C GLU A 434 7.64 -31.25 -2.85
N HIS A 435 6.37 -31.27 -2.41
CA HIS A 435 5.22 -31.48 -3.31
C HIS A 435 4.32 -30.26 -3.46
N GLY A 436 4.64 -29.14 -2.81
CA GLY A 436 3.83 -27.93 -2.83
C GLY A 436 2.61 -28.02 -1.90
N ARG A 437 1.51 -27.34 -2.23
CA ARG A 437 0.32 -27.29 -1.37
C ARG A 437 -0.41 -28.64 -1.32
N VAL A 438 -0.53 -29.19 -0.11
CA VAL A 438 -1.23 -30.46 0.19
C VAL A 438 -2.70 -30.22 0.47
N ALA A 439 -3.02 -29.17 1.23
CA ALA A 439 -4.38 -28.83 1.62
C ALA A 439 -4.56 -27.32 1.77
N HIS A 440 -5.80 -26.88 1.65
CA HIS A 440 -6.26 -25.55 2.05
C HIS A 440 -7.43 -25.70 3.01
N LEU A 441 -7.30 -25.15 4.23
CA LEU A 441 -8.26 -25.29 5.31
C LEU A 441 -8.90 -23.94 5.57
N GLU A 442 -10.11 -23.74 5.08
CA GLU A 442 -10.87 -22.51 5.28
C GLU A 442 -12.29 -22.83 5.77
N SER A 443 -12.74 -22.08 6.77
CA SER A 443 -14.13 -22.05 7.24
C SER A 443 -14.41 -20.68 7.83
N GLU A 444 -15.66 -20.38 8.18
CA GLU A 444 -15.99 -19.10 8.84
C GLU A 444 -15.18 -18.87 10.14
N PHE A 445 -14.73 -19.94 10.80
CA PHE A 445 -13.93 -19.86 12.05
C PHE A 445 -12.42 -19.93 11.81
N ALA A 446 -11.98 -20.42 10.67
CA ALA A 446 -10.58 -20.61 10.30
C ALA A 446 -10.12 -19.61 9.22
N ARG A 447 -10.56 -18.36 9.30
CA ARG A 447 -10.17 -17.30 8.35
C ARG A 447 -9.06 -16.41 8.88
N GLU A 448 -9.17 -15.94 10.12
CA GLU A 448 -8.26 -15.00 10.73
C GLU A 448 -7.35 -15.72 11.70
N ILE A 449 -6.20 -16.17 11.20
CA ILE A 449 -5.24 -16.95 11.97
C ILE A 449 -4.25 -16.03 12.66
N ASN A 450 -4.12 -16.12 13.98
CA ASN A 450 -3.20 -15.28 14.77
C ASN A 450 -1.96 -16.02 15.25
N SER A 451 -2.06 -17.30 15.57
CA SER A 451 -0.94 -18.11 16.06
C SER A 451 -1.22 -19.58 15.87
N MET A 452 -0.17 -20.36 15.66
CA MET A 452 -0.25 -21.83 15.57
C MET A 452 0.85 -22.47 16.38
N VAL A 453 0.54 -23.61 17.02
CA VAL A 453 1.52 -24.43 17.74
C VAL A 453 1.17 -25.90 17.57
N TRP A 454 2.18 -26.72 17.25
CA TRP A 454 2.03 -28.16 17.18
C TRP A 454 2.07 -28.80 18.56
N ASP A 455 1.06 -29.60 18.90
CA ASP A 455 0.98 -30.39 20.11
C ASP A 455 1.51 -31.79 19.81
N GLU A 456 2.76 -32.02 20.13
CA GLU A 456 3.48 -33.27 19.85
C GLU A 456 2.89 -34.47 20.63
N GLU A 457 2.39 -34.24 21.85
CA GLU A 457 1.77 -35.28 22.68
C GLU A 457 0.42 -35.73 22.11
N ALA A 458 -0.42 -34.77 21.71
CA ALA A 458 -1.75 -35.06 21.19
C ALA A 458 -1.80 -35.17 19.65
N LYS A 459 -0.68 -35.01 18.95
CA LYS A 459 -0.56 -35.10 17.48
C LYS A 459 -1.59 -34.20 16.77
N ARG A 460 -1.67 -32.94 17.15
CA ARG A 460 -2.65 -31.99 16.60
C ARG A 460 -2.08 -30.59 16.49
N MET A 461 -2.51 -29.87 15.48
CA MET A 461 -2.22 -28.44 15.34
C MET A 461 -3.24 -27.62 16.15
N ILE A 462 -2.74 -26.81 17.06
CA ILE A 462 -3.50 -25.83 17.85
C ILE A 462 -3.46 -24.51 17.12
N VAL A 463 -4.62 -24.00 16.72
CA VAL A 463 -4.77 -22.80 15.91
C VAL A 463 -5.56 -21.74 16.68
N ALA A 464 -4.90 -20.65 17.03
CA ALA A 464 -5.54 -19.47 17.63
C ALA A 464 -6.11 -18.58 16.53
N THR A 465 -7.42 -18.28 16.61
CA THR A 465 -8.12 -17.46 15.62
C THR A 465 -8.87 -16.30 16.28
N ALA A 466 -9.36 -15.35 15.48
CA ALA A 466 -10.27 -14.31 15.98
C ALA A 466 -11.67 -14.87 16.36
N GLN A 467 -11.97 -16.12 16.00
CA GLN A 467 -13.28 -16.76 16.21
C GLN A 467 -13.24 -17.98 17.14
N GLY A 468 -12.16 -18.20 17.87
CA GLY A 468 -11.97 -19.28 18.83
C GLY A 468 -10.65 -20.03 18.63
N LEU A 469 -10.51 -21.11 19.38
CA LEU A 469 -9.41 -22.07 19.22
C LEU A 469 -9.88 -23.20 18.32
N ILE A 470 -9.07 -23.56 17.33
CA ILE A 470 -9.31 -24.75 16.50
C ILE A 470 -8.18 -25.74 16.72
N ARG A 471 -8.52 -27.01 16.80
CA ARG A 471 -7.58 -28.13 16.89
C ARG A 471 -7.76 -28.98 15.64
N PHE A 472 -6.71 -29.13 14.86
CA PHE A 472 -6.71 -30.01 13.68
C PHE A 472 -5.87 -31.25 13.96
N ASP A 473 -6.39 -32.42 13.63
CA ASP A 473 -5.63 -33.68 13.60
C ASP A 473 -4.82 -33.79 12.29
N ASN A 474 -4.02 -34.85 12.16
CA ASN A 474 -3.22 -35.15 10.98
C ASN A 474 -4.02 -35.39 9.70
N SER A 475 -5.30 -35.69 9.82
CA SER A 475 -6.25 -35.92 8.71
C SER A 475 -7.07 -34.68 8.39
N PHE A 476 -6.73 -33.50 9.03
CA PHE A 476 -7.43 -32.23 8.93
C PHE A 476 -8.84 -32.22 9.54
N GLY A 477 -9.21 -33.24 10.33
CA GLY A 477 -10.39 -33.19 11.19
C GLY A 477 -10.25 -32.07 12.21
N SER A 478 -11.31 -31.26 12.41
CA SER A 478 -11.23 -30.08 13.25
C SER A 478 -12.21 -30.09 14.42
N GLN A 479 -11.77 -29.55 15.56
CA GLN A 479 -12.58 -29.30 16.74
C GLN A 479 -12.41 -27.83 17.15
N ARG A 480 -13.51 -27.10 17.29
CA ARG A 480 -13.52 -25.72 17.79
C ARG A 480 -13.79 -25.64 19.28
N VAL A 481 -13.13 -24.71 19.96
CA VAL A 481 -13.40 -24.30 21.35
C VAL A 481 -13.61 -22.78 21.37
N SER A 482 -14.65 -22.30 22.03
CA SER A 482 -15.10 -20.92 21.99
C SER A 482 -15.43 -20.39 23.39
N ALA A 483 -15.91 -19.16 23.48
CA ALA A 483 -16.40 -18.59 24.74
C ALA A 483 -17.59 -19.38 25.32
N ALA A 484 -18.40 -20.03 24.48
CA ALA A 484 -19.46 -20.93 24.94
C ALA A 484 -18.93 -22.17 25.69
N ASP A 485 -17.67 -22.53 25.44
CA ASP A 485 -16.97 -23.64 26.09
C ASP A 485 -16.13 -23.16 27.32
N GLY A 486 -16.25 -21.89 27.69
CA GLY A 486 -15.61 -21.30 28.89
C GLY A 486 -14.37 -20.45 28.63
N LEU A 487 -13.98 -20.16 27.38
CA LEU A 487 -12.92 -19.20 27.09
C LEU A 487 -13.34 -17.77 27.46
N LEU A 488 -12.40 -16.94 27.90
CA LEU A 488 -12.64 -15.52 28.18
C LEU A 488 -13.09 -14.73 26.95
N SER A 489 -12.63 -15.14 25.76
CA SER A 489 -12.92 -14.48 24.49
C SER A 489 -12.75 -15.44 23.33
N ASN A 490 -13.50 -15.22 22.24
CA ASN A 490 -13.25 -15.90 20.95
C ASN A 490 -12.01 -15.34 20.25
N SER A 491 -11.65 -14.06 20.48
CA SER A 491 -10.46 -13.45 19.89
C SER A 491 -9.22 -13.93 20.64
N ILE A 492 -8.56 -14.93 20.11
CA ILE A 492 -7.33 -15.53 20.64
C ILE A 492 -6.16 -15.03 19.82
N LEU A 493 -5.22 -14.37 20.48
CA LEU A 493 -4.07 -13.72 19.83
C LEU A 493 -2.80 -14.57 19.87
N GLY A 494 -2.66 -15.47 20.85
CA GLY A 494 -1.53 -16.37 20.97
C GLY A 494 -1.86 -17.61 21.77
N ALA A 495 -1.11 -18.68 21.56
CA ALA A 495 -1.26 -19.95 22.26
C ALA A 495 0.10 -20.52 22.65
N ALA A 496 0.18 -21.13 23.83
CA ALA A 496 1.36 -21.86 24.29
C ALA A 496 0.98 -23.16 24.98
N LEU A 497 1.73 -24.21 24.71
CA LEU A 497 1.65 -25.49 25.43
C LEU A 497 2.36 -25.36 26.78
N VAL A 498 1.75 -25.93 27.83
CA VAL A 498 2.29 -25.92 29.19
C VAL A 498 2.78 -27.31 29.55
N GLN A 499 4.08 -27.51 29.50
CA GLN A 499 4.71 -28.83 29.75
C GLN A 499 4.62 -29.27 31.23
N ASN A 500 4.66 -28.33 32.19
CA ASN A 500 4.60 -28.64 33.61
C ASN A 500 3.20 -28.33 34.18
N LYS A 501 2.30 -29.26 33.98
CA LYS A 501 0.85 -29.15 34.33
C LYS A 501 0.62 -28.81 35.80
N SER A 502 1.41 -29.40 36.72
CA SER A 502 1.25 -29.20 38.18
C SER A 502 1.57 -27.75 38.63
N LYS A 503 2.58 -27.13 38.00
CA LYS A 503 2.98 -25.74 38.31
C LYS A 503 2.13 -24.68 37.63
N ALA A 504 1.44 -25.02 36.56
CA ALA A 504 0.48 -24.17 35.87
C ALA A 504 -0.95 -24.27 36.42
N GLY A 505 -1.15 -24.90 37.55
CA GLY A 505 -2.50 -25.12 38.12
C GLY A 505 -3.33 -26.15 37.35
N GLY A 506 -2.65 -27.17 36.72
CA GLY A 506 -3.29 -28.24 35.96
C GLY A 506 -3.63 -27.91 34.52
N ALA A 507 -3.26 -26.73 34.01
CA ALA A 507 -3.56 -26.30 32.64
C ALA A 507 -2.56 -26.88 31.63
N ASN A 508 -3.05 -27.38 30.50
CA ASN A 508 -2.25 -27.84 29.38
C ASN A 508 -2.01 -26.74 28.32
N LEU A 509 -2.88 -25.75 28.27
CA LEU A 509 -2.82 -24.62 27.34
C LEU A 509 -2.91 -23.29 28.08
N ALA A 510 -2.14 -22.33 27.61
CA ALA A 510 -2.26 -20.92 27.95
C ALA A 510 -2.61 -20.14 26.67
N LEU A 511 -3.71 -19.41 26.68
CA LEU A 511 -4.24 -18.68 25.53
C LEU A 511 -4.27 -17.18 25.84
N ALA A 512 -3.49 -16.40 25.10
CA ALA A 512 -3.53 -14.96 25.08
C ALA A 512 -4.79 -14.49 24.35
N THR A 513 -5.65 -13.71 25.01
CA THR A 513 -6.92 -13.25 24.42
C THR A 513 -7.07 -11.73 24.54
N SER A 514 -8.00 -11.17 23.79
CA SER A 514 -8.34 -9.74 23.88
C SER A 514 -9.01 -9.34 25.21
N ARG A 515 -9.37 -10.30 26.05
CA ARG A 515 -10.06 -10.07 27.36
C ARG A 515 -9.34 -10.66 28.55
N GLY A 516 -8.09 -11.09 28.40
CA GLY A 516 -7.28 -11.69 29.46
C GLY A 516 -6.55 -12.94 29.01
N LEU A 517 -6.06 -13.70 29.96
CA LEU A 517 -5.37 -14.98 29.73
C LEU A 517 -6.30 -16.13 30.13
N SER A 518 -6.57 -17.07 29.22
CA SER A 518 -7.29 -18.30 29.52
C SER A 518 -6.30 -19.44 29.74
N LEU A 519 -6.39 -20.14 30.88
CA LEU A 519 -5.58 -21.29 31.26
C LEU A 519 -6.47 -22.52 31.36
N GLY A 520 -6.15 -23.61 30.72
CA GLY A 520 -6.97 -24.81 30.83
C GLY A 520 -6.81 -25.81 29.70
N GLU A 521 -7.81 -26.71 29.61
CA GLU A 521 -7.93 -27.70 28.55
C GLU A 521 -9.40 -28.11 28.37
N ALA A 522 -9.80 -28.45 27.15
CA ALA A 522 -11.13 -28.94 26.79
C ALA A 522 -12.27 -28.02 27.26
N LYS A 523 -12.97 -28.39 28.34
CA LYS A 523 -14.09 -27.62 28.93
C LYS A 523 -13.76 -27.00 30.28
N SER A 524 -12.53 -27.10 30.74
CA SER A 524 -12.07 -26.55 32.02
C SER A 524 -11.14 -25.38 31.82
N TRP A 525 -11.69 -24.17 31.75
CA TRP A 525 -10.94 -22.95 31.53
C TRP A 525 -11.00 -22.03 32.75
N ARG A 526 -9.86 -21.48 33.11
CA ARG A 526 -9.73 -20.45 34.15
C ARG A 526 -9.25 -19.16 33.51
N GLY A 527 -9.95 -18.08 33.74
CA GLY A 527 -9.59 -16.74 33.26
C GLY A 527 -8.75 -15.96 34.27
N LEU A 528 -7.70 -15.28 33.79
CA LEU A 528 -7.00 -14.22 34.49
C LEU A 528 -7.21 -12.91 33.74
N THR A 529 -7.59 -11.88 34.51
CA THR A 529 -7.84 -10.52 34.02
C THR A 529 -7.09 -9.51 34.89
N THR A 530 -7.31 -8.22 34.68
CA THR A 530 -6.80 -7.16 35.57
C THR A 530 -7.29 -7.32 36.99
N VAL A 531 -8.45 -7.93 37.20
CA VAL A 531 -8.99 -8.24 38.56
C VAL A 531 -8.10 -9.26 39.28
N GLN A 532 -7.49 -10.19 38.55
CA GLN A 532 -6.56 -11.19 39.12
C GLN A 532 -5.07 -10.74 38.99
N GLY A 533 -4.84 -9.46 38.69
CA GLY A 533 -3.51 -8.85 38.71
C GLY A 533 -2.77 -8.77 37.38
N LEU A 534 -3.41 -9.09 36.22
CA LEU A 534 -2.79 -8.80 34.94
C LEU A 534 -2.61 -7.29 34.74
N PRO A 535 -1.54 -6.83 34.13
CA PRO A 535 -1.33 -5.40 33.88
C PRO A 535 -2.26 -4.82 32.81
N SER A 536 -2.81 -5.67 31.93
CA SER A 536 -3.87 -5.33 30.95
C SER A 536 -4.65 -6.58 30.56
N ASN A 537 -5.92 -6.39 30.18
CA ASN A 537 -6.75 -7.46 29.63
C ASN A 537 -6.37 -7.80 28.17
N SER A 538 -5.73 -6.90 27.44
CA SER A 538 -5.23 -7.19 26.09
C SER A 538 -3.91 -7.94 26.18
N VAL A 539 -3.98 -9.27 26.08
CA VAL A 539 -2.82 -10.17 26.10
C VAL A 539 -2.49 -10.54 24.67
N TYR A 540 -1.26 -10.23 24.21
CA TYR A 540 -0.81 -10.45 22.84
C TYR A 540 0.02 -11.72 22.66
N SER A 541 0.86 -12.02 23.65
CA SER A 541 1.76 -13.16 23.61
C SER A 541 1.74 -13.94 24.92
N VAL A 542 2.01 -15.23 24.82
CA VAL A 542 2.09 -16.11 25.99
C VAL A 542 3.18 -17.16 25.76
N LEU A 543 3.91 -17.47 26.83
CA LEU A 543 4.99 -18.47 26.79
C LEU A 543 5.05 -19.19 28.13
N ALA A 544 5.18 -20.52 28.10
CA ALA A 544 5.56 -21.31 29.27
C ALA A 544 7.10 -21.44 29.30
N HIS A 545 7.73 -21.00 30.40
CA HIS A 545 9.18 -21.10 30.57
C HIS A 545 9.52 -21.50 32.01
N ARG A 546 10.22 -22.62 32.20
CA ARG A 546 10.50 -23.21 33.51
C ARG A 546 9.22 -23.48 34.30
N GLU A 547 9.08 -22.90 35.51
CA GLU A 547 7.90 -23.01 36.35
C GLU A 547 6.84 -21.89 36.13
N PHE A 548 7.10 -20.97 35.23
CA PHE A 548 6.25 -19.80 35.04
C PHE A 548 5.57 -19.81 33.66
N ILE A 549 4.42 -19.18 33.61
CA ILE A 549 3.80 -18.71 32.38
C ILE A 549 4.04 -17.20 32.33
N TYR A 550 4.54 -16.71 31.20
CA TYR A 550 4.70 -15.29 30.93
C TYR A 550 3.63 -14.82 29.96
N ALA A 551 2.97 -13.73 30.29
CA ALA A 551 1.93 -13.11 29.44
C ALA A 551 2.32 -11.69 29.11
N GLY A 552 2.61 -11.45 27.82
CA GLY A 552 2.91 -10.14 27.27
C GLY A 552 1.63 -9.39 26.96
N THR A 553 1.46 -8.24 27.56
CA THR A 553 0.22 -7.45 27.46
C THR A 553 0.50 -6.04 26.92
N LEU A 554 -0.57 -5.28 26.67
CA LEU A 554 -0.47 -3.86 26.35
C LEU A 554 0.11 -3.02 27.51
N GLY A 555 -0.05 -3.49 28.76
CA GLY A 555 0.32 -2.75 29.97
C GLY A 555 1.55 -3.29 30.71
N GLY A 556 2.30 -4.21 30.12
CA GLY A 556 3.50 -4.83 30.72
C GLY A 556 3.55 -6.34 30.54
N LEU A 557 4.56 -6.97 31.16
CA LEU A 557 4.74 -8.41 31.20
C LEU A 557 4.29 -8.96 32.54
N ALA A 558 3.41 -9.96 32.54
CA ALA A 558 3.00 -10.69 33.74
C ALA A 558 3.73 -12.03 33.85
N GLN A 559 4.18 -12.36 35.05
CA GLN A 559 4.72 -13.68 35.42
C GLN A 559 3.67 -14.41 36.28
N ILE A 560 3.31 -15.61 35.90
CA ILE A 560 2.23 -16.39 36.48
C ILE A 560 2.81 -17.73 37.01
N ALA A 561 2.47 -18.09 38.24
CA ALA A 561 2.77 -19.37 38.85
C ALA A 561 1.54 -19.94 39.58
N GLY A 562 1.30 -21.25 39.50
CA GLY A 562 0.15 -21.87 40.13
C GLY A 562 -1.20 -21.30 39.69
N GLY A 563 -1.28 -20.72 38.49
CA GLY A 563 -2.46 -20.05 37.95
C GLY A 563 -2.73 -18.68 38.57
N ARG A 564 -1.74 -18.03 39.22
CA ARG A 564 -1.87 -16.69 39.82
C ARG A 564 -0.76 -15.78 39.31
N VAL A 565 -1.05 -14.49 39.12
CA VAL A 565 -0.04 -13.48 38.82
C VAL A 565 0.85 -13.28 40.05
N VAL A 566 2.14 -13.55 39.93
CA VAL A 566 3.12 -13.44 41.03
C VAL A 566 4.02 -12.22 40.90
N ARG A 567 4.24 -11.73 39.67
CA ARG A 567 5.04 -10.52 39.38
C ARG A 567 4.55 -9.83 38.13
N VAL A 568 4.66 -8.50 38.09
CA VAL A 568 4.38 -7.67 36.93
C VAL A 568 5.56 -6.76 36.67
N PHE A 569 6.01 -6.72 35.42
CA PHE A 569 7.09 -5.87 34.95
C PHE A 569 6.50 -4.77 34.03
N LYS A 570 6.85 -3.53 34.35
CA LYS A 570 6.45 -2.31 33.61
C LYS A 570 7.66 -1.37 33.50
N ASP A 571 7.57 -0.37 32.66
CA ASP A 571 8.53 0.73 32.57
C ASP A 571 8.72 1.48 33.92
N SER A 572 7.67 1.54 34.72
CA SER A 572 7.66 2.20 36.02
C SER A 572 8.34 1.40 37.15
N ASN A 573 8.57 0.10 36.99
CA ASN A 573 9.16 -0.77 38.02
C ASN A 573 10.23 -1.74 37.52
N SER A 574 10.65 -1.58 36.26
CA SER A 574 11.69 -2.39 35.64
C SER A 574 12.42 -1.56 34.56
N ASN A 575 13.48 -2.12 34.00
CA ASN A 575 14.25 -1.45 32.94
C ASN A 575 13.62 -1.61 31.53
N LEU A 576 12.35 -2.00 31.42
CA LEU A 576 11.62 -1.98 30.17
C LEU A 576 11.40 -0.52 29.73
N SER A 577 11.71 -0.20 28.48
CA SER A 577 11.45 1.14 27.94
C SER A 577 10.03 1.32 27.40
N GLN A 578 9.28 0.23 27.28
CA GLN A 578 7.90 0.19 26.73
C GLN A 578 7.11 -0.95 27.39
N ASN A 579 5.83 -0.66 27.69
CA ASN A 579 4.95 -1.62 28.34
C ASN A 579 4.34 -2.65 27.40
N TRP A 580 4.12 -2.29 26.12
CA TRP A 580 3.53 -3.23 25.20
C TRP A 580 4.55 -4.30 24.80
N ALA A 581 4.33 -5.54 25.31
CA ALA A 581 5.15 -6.73 25.07
C ALA A 581 4.44 -7.71 24.10
N PRO A 582 4.48 -7.49 22.78
CA PRO A 582 3.75 -8.29 21.81
C PRO A 582 4.36 -9.66 21.53
N ALA A 583 5.62 -9.90 21.86
CA ALA A 583 6.32 -11.15 21.58
C ALA A 583 7.25 -11.57 22.72
N ILE A 584 7.30 -12.88 22.98
CA ILE A 584 8.15 -13.49 24.00
C ILE A 584 8.75 -14.77 23.43
N CYS A 585 10.03 -15.01 23.68
CA CYS A 585 10.74 -16.23 23.29
C CYS A 585 11.68 -16.69 24.39
N SER A 586 11.89 -18.00 24.55
CA SER A 586 12.88 -18.55 25.45
C SER A 586 13.80 -19.53 24.73
N THR A 587 15.10 -19.48 25.07
CA THR A 587 16.10 -20.39 24.53
C THR A 587 17.30 -20.50 25.47
N GLY A 588 17.88 -21.68 25.61
CA GLY A 588 19.05 -21.90 26.46
C GLY A 588 18.83 -21.47 27.93
N GLY A 589 17.60 -21.53 28.43
CA GLY A 589 17.25 -21.05 29.77
C GLY A 589 17.16 -19.53 29.93
N ARG A 590 17.35 -18.75 28.85
CA ARG A 590 17.18 -17.29 28.78
C ARG A 590 15.78 -16.95 28.31
N LEU A 591 15.24 -15.81 28.75
CA LEU A 591 13.93 -15.30 28.35
C LEU A 591 14.09 -13.95 27.66
N PHE A 592 13.58 -13.85 26.44
CA PHE A 592 13.61 -12.63 25.63
C PHE A 592 12.21 -12.06 25.46
N VAL A 593 12.11 -10.73 25.51
CA VAL A 593 10.88 -9.98 25.36
C VAL A 593 11.05 -8.93 24.29
N GLY A 594 10.23 -9.01 23.26
CA GLY A 594 10.11 -7.99 22.24
C GLY A 594 9.06 -6.96 22.64
N THR A 595 9.34 -5.68 22.40
CA THR A 595 8.44 -4.58 22.73
C THR A 595 8.06 -3.76 21.50
N TYR A 596 6.92 -3.07 21.55
CA TYR A 596 6.46 -2.22 20.44
C TYR A 596 7.12 -0.84 20.52
N GLY A 597 8.28 -0.69 19.86
CA GLY A 597 9.05 0.57 19.82
C GLY A 597 10.15 0.72 20.89
N GLY A 598 10.39 -0.30 21.72
CA GLY A 598 11.50 -0.33 22.67
C GLY A 598 12.62 -1.29 22.26
N GLY A 599 12.37 -2.16 21.26
CA GLY A 599 13.29 -3.19 20.82
C GLY A 599 13.18 -4.48 21.62
N VAL A 600 14.32 -5.20 21.73
CA VAL A 600 14.43 -6.51 22.38
C VAL A 600 15.10 -6.37 23.73
N PHE A 601 14.62 -7.13 24.70
CA PHE A 601 15.12 -7.21 26.06
C PHE A 601 15.33 -8.66 26.47
N GLU A 602 16.32 -8.93 27.32
CA GLU A 602 16.51 -10.20 28.01
C GLU A 602 16.17 -10.05 29.49
N LEU A 603 15.31 -10.92 30.01
CA LEU A 603 15.05 -11.00 31.43
C LEU A 603 16.12 -11.85 32.12
N THR A 604 16.93 -11.24 32.96
CA THR A 604 17.99 -11.90 33.69
C THR A 604 17.45 -12.74 34.86
N ALA A 605 18.28 -13.63 35.41
CA ALA A 605 17.91 -14.42 36.59
C ALA A 605 17.64 -13.56 37.83
N ALA A 606 18.22 -12.36 37.93
CA ALA A 606 17.92 -11.37 38.98
C ALA A 606 16.55 -10.69 38.81
N GLY A 607 15.89 -10.90 37.69
CA GLY A 607 14.60 -10.29 37.40
C GLY A 607 14.69 -8.84 36.89
N GLU A 608 15.81 -8.51 36.26
CA GLU A 608 16.08 -7.23 35.59
C GLU A 608 16.12 -7.41 34.07
N PHE A 609 15.86 -6.36 33.30
CA PHE A 609 15.93 -6.39 31.87
C PHE A 609 17.25 -5.78 31.35
N THR A 610 17.91 -6.51 30.46
CA THR A 610 19.01 -5.99 29.63
C THR A 610 18.49 -5.66 28.23
N SER A 611 18.71 -4.44 27.77
CA SER A 611 18.27 -3.97 26.44
C SER A 611 19.32 -4.22 25.37
N PHE A 612 18.88 -4.62 24.18
CA PHE A 612 19.70 -4.71 22.95
C PHE A 612 19.49 -3.53 22.00
N ALA A 613 18.91 -2.43 22.48
CA ALA A 613 18.64 -1.26 21.64
C ALA A 613 19.91 -0.52 21.16
N SER A 614 21.05 -0.74 21.80
CA SER A 614 22.36 -0.25 21.34
C SER A 614 22.79 -0.89 20.01
N GLU A 615 22.49 -2.17 19.81
CA GLU A 615 22.89 -2.96 18.65
C GLU A 615 21.83 -2.93 17.55
N THR A 616 20.55 -3.01 17.93
CA THR A 616 19.43 -3.16 16.98
C THR A 616 18.63 -1.89 16.77
N GLY A 617 18.83 -0.87 17.61
CA GLY A 617 17.93 0.29 17.70
C GLY A 617 16.63 -0.06 18.45
N LYS A 618 15.79 0.95 18.63
CA LYS A 618 14.46 0.81 19.24
C LYS A 618 13.45 0.28 18.21
N GLN A 619 13.56 -0.98 17.86
CA GLN A 619 12.70 -1.63 16.88
C GLN A 619 11.27 -1.83 17.38
N VAL A 620 10.33 -1.87 16.43
CA VAL A 620 8.97 -2.35 16.67
C VAL A 620 8.95 -3.86 16.41
N VAL A 621 8.87 -4.66 17.48
CA VAL A 621 8.75 -6.11 17.35
C VAL A 621 7.27 -6.46 17.08
N ASN A 622 7.03 -7.28 16.05
CA ASN A 622 5.69 -7.69 15.66
C ASN A 622 5.12 -8.73 16.65
N PRO A 623 3.78 -8.77 16.82
CA PRO A 623 3.14 -9.76 17.68
C PRO A 623 3.48 -11.20 17.27
N ASN A 624 3.83 -12.03 18.25
CA ASN A 624 4.23 -13.43 18.09
C ASN A 624 5.41 -13.67 17.13
N ALA A 625 6.13 -12.64 16.70
CA ALA A 625 7.21 -12.74 15.73
C ALA A 625 8.60 -12.89 16.39
N MET A 626 8.69 -13.77 17.36
CA MET A 626 9.98 -14.20 17.95
C MET A 626 10.05 -15.72 18.02
N MET A 627 11.19 -16.26 17.59
CA MET A 627 11.47 -17.71 17.61
C MET A 627 12.94 -17.96 17.90
N SER A 628 13.27 -19.14 18.42
CA SER A 628 14.63 -19.63 18.51
C SER A 628 14.74 -21.06 17.98
N ASP A 629 15.89 -21.38 17.39
CA ASP A 629 16.28 -22.73 17.01
C ASP A 629 17.30 -23.38 18.00
N GLY A 630 17.53 -22.73 19.13
CA GLY A 630 18.51 -23.16 20.14
C GLY A 630 19.88 -22.50 20.01
N GLU A 631 20.31 -22.12 18.81
CA GLU A 631 21.59 -21.44 18.53
C GLU A 631 21.38 -19.93 18.28
N ARG A 632 20.24 -19.56 17.71
CA ARG A 632 19.92 -18.21 17.31
C ARG A 632 18.55 -17.79 17.83
N LEU A 633 18.40 -16.50 18.11
CA LEU A 633 17.12 -15.84 18.34
C LEU A 633 16.76 -15.04 17.09
N TYR A 634 15.57 -15.25 16.55
CA TYR A 634 15.02 -14.55 15.40
C TYR A 634 13.92 -13.59 15.87
N VAL A 635 13.94 -12.35 15.39
CA VAL A 635 13.03 -11.29 15.81
C VAL A 635 12.46 -10.59 14.58
N GLY A 636 11.18 -10.76 14.34
CA GLY A 636 10.44 -10.10 13.26
C GLY A 636 10.01 -8.68 13.63
N THR A 637 10.35 -7.75 12.77
CA THR A 637 10.07 -6.32 12.97
C THR A 637 9.38 -5.70 11.77
N LEU A 638 9.05 -4.41 11.86
CA LEU A 638 8.58 -3.63 10.70
C LEU A 638 9.69 -3.34 9.68
N ASP A 639 10.95 -3.65 10.00
CA ASP A 639 12.11 -3.39 9.15
C ASP A 639 13.02 -4.63 9.03
N GLY A 640 12.43 -5.77 8.65
CA GLY A 640 13.10 -7.04 8.45
C GLY A 640 13.14 -7.92 9.68
N VAL A 641 14.02 -8.92 9.62
CA VAL A 641 14.28 -9.88 10.70
C VAL A 641 15.66 -9.60 11.28
N TRP A 642 15.71 -9.38 12.58
CA TRP A 642 16.95 -9.32 13.35
C TRP A 642 17.27 -10.70 13.92
N ILE A 643 18.53 -11.11 13.84
CA ILE A 643 19.00 -12.43 14.26
C ILE A 643 20.16 -12.24 15.22
N LEU A 644 20.01 -12.78 16.44
CA LEU A 644 21.08 -12.83 17.44
C LEU A 644 21.67 -14.23 17.45
N GLU A 645 22.96 -14.35 17.20
CA GLU A 645 23.69 -15.58 17.50
C GLU A 645 24.00 -15.67 19.01
N LEU A 646 23.42 -16.66 19.65
CA LEU A 646 23.46 -16.75 21.14
C LEU A 646 24.84 -16.99 21.72
N ARG A 647 25.75 -17.62 20.96
CA ARG A 647 27.11 -17.90 21.39
C ARG A 647 28.03 -16.69 21.30
N SER A 648 28.05 -16.02 20.16
CA SER A 648 28.90 -14.86 19.88
C SER A 648 28.31 -13.53 20.36
N GLN A 649 27.00 -13.48 20.65
CA GLN A 649 26.24 -12.30 21.00
C GLN A 649 26.23 -11.25 19.87
N LYS A 650 26.44 -11.67 18.60
CA LYS A 650 26.42 -10.78 17.44
C LYS A 650 25.03 -10.74 16.80
N TRP A 651 24.67 -9.56 16.33
CA TRP A 651 23.43 -9.33 15.60
C TRP A 651 23.68 -9.21 14.10
N MET A 652 22.76 -9.75 13.30
CA MET A 652 22.64 -9.49 11.87
C MET A 652 21.18 -9.18 11.52
N ARG A 653 20.96 -8.62 10.34
CA ARG A 653 19.61 -8.31 9.83
C ARG A 653 19.42 -8.85 8.44
N LEU A 654 18.31 -9.56 8.23
CA LEU A 654 17.77 -9.90 6.91
C LEU A 654 16.70 -8.89 6.53
N LYS A 655 16.77 -8.34 5.34
CA LYS A 655 15.78 -7.43 4.79
C LYS A 655 15.53 -7.68 3.30
N ASN A 656 16.59 -7.66 2.51
CA ASN A 656 16.51 -7.81 1.05
C ASN A 656 16.20 -9.25 0.62
N GLU A 657 16.46 -10.20 1.50
CA GLU A 657 16.19 -11.63 1.37
C GLU A 657 14.70 -11.97 1.56
N LEU A 658 13.94 -11.03 2.10
CA LEU A 658 12.52 -11.23 2.43
C LEU A 658 11.64 -10.68 1.32
N PRO A 659 10.45 -11.28 1.08
CA PRO A 659 9.49 -10.75 0.11
C PRO A 659 8.86 -9.42 0.53
N SER A 660 8.88 -9.13 1.83
CA SER A 660 8.53 -7.84 2.44
C SER A 660 9.33 -7.65 3.73
N SER A 661 9.65 -6.40 4.07
CA SER A 661 10.31 -6.06 5.33
C SER A 661 9.45 -6.29 6.58
N LEU A 662 8.13 -6.48 6.41
CA LEU A 662 7.19 -6.76 7.49
C LEU A 662 7.16 -8.26 7.81
N ALA A 663 8.08 -8.72 8.67
CA ALA A 663 8.14 -10.11 9.11
C ALA A 663 7.24 -10.32 10.34
N ILE A 664 6.22 -11.19 10.21
CA ILE A 664 5.15 -11.34 11.21
C ILE A 664 5.00 -12.75 11.77
N SER A 665 5.64 -13.75 11.18
CA SER A 665 5.62 -15.14 11.69
C SER A 665 6.89 -15.89 11.31
N MET A 666 7.20 -16.96 12.03
CA MET A 666 8.42 -17.76 11.84
C MET A 666 8.22 -19.22 12.17
N ALA A 667 8.93 -20.09 11.47
CA ALA A 667 9.06 -21.52 11.79
C ALA A 667 10.43 -22.04 11.32
N SER A 668 10.88 -23.20 11.82
CA SER A 668 12.11 -23.86 11.39
C SER A 668 11.90 -25.36 11.26
N ASP A 669 12.52 -25.98 10.25
CA ASP A 669 12.51 -27.44 10.01
C ASP A 669 13.86 -28.13 10.31
N GLY A 670 14.78 -27.44 10.97
CA GLY A 670 16.12 -27.93 11.25
C GLY A 670 17.17 -27.26 10.34
N ASP A 671 17.11 -27.42 9.02
CA ASP A 671 18.08 -26.89 8.05
C ASP A 671 17.73 -25.47 7.57
N TYR A 672 16.47 -25.13 7.58
CA TYR A 672 15.95 -23.86 7.09
C TYR A 672 15.14 -23.14 8.15
N VAL A 673 15.11 -21.82 8.00
CA VAL A 673 14.20 -20.95 8.73
C VAL A 673 13.22 -20.33 7.74
N TYR A 674 11.95 -20.28 8.10
CA TYR A 674 10.86 -19.74 7.30
C TYR A 674 10.36 -18.48 7.95
N PHE A 675 10.35 -17.40 7.19
CA PHE A 675 9.88 -16.09 7.63
C PHE A 675 8.61 -15.74 6.87
N GLY A 676 7.48 -15.74 7.55
CA GLY A 676 6.20 -15.29 7.04
C GLY A 676 6.12 -13.77 7.11
N THR A 677 5.77 -13.17 5.98
CA THR A 677 5.68 -11.73 5.80
C THR A 677 4.30 -11.33 5.28
N THR A 678 4.10 -10.04 5.02
CA THR A 678 2.90 -9.54 4.33
C THR A 678 2.88 -9.82 2.83
N SER A 679 3.95 -10.40 2.25
CA SER A 679 4.07 -10.66 0.82
C SER A 679 4.55 -12.08 0.51
N GLY A 680 4.31 -13.04 1.40
CA GLY A 680 4.70 -14.44 1.25
C GLY A 680 5.70 -14.91 2.30
N ILE A 681 6.34 -16.05 2.02
CA ILE A 681 7.30 -16.71 2.91
C ILE A 681 8.68 -16.67 2.27
N ALA A 682 9.70 -16.29 3.03
CA ALA A 682 11.10 -16.56 2.71
C ALA A 682 11.56 -17.80 3.44
N ARG A 683 12.03 -18.82 2.70
CA ARG A 683 12.76 -19.98 3.21
C ARG A 683 14.25 -19.70 3.08
N VAL A 684 14.99 -19.65 4.19
CA VAL A 684 16.40 -19.29 4.23
C VAL A 684 17.20 -20.44 4.86
N GLY A 685 18.22 -20.93 4.16
CA GLY A 685 19.14 -21.93 4.70
C GLY A 685 19.93 -21.38 5.88
N LYS A 686 20.07 -22.14 6.96
CA LYS A 686 20.86 -21.71 8.12
C LYS A 686 22.33 -21.49 7.80
N SER A 687 22.85 -22.16 6.77
CA SER A 687 24.21 -21.99 6.22
C SER A 687 24.42 -20.62 5.55
N TYR A 688 23.34 -19.96 5.07
CA TYR A 688 23.37 -18.58 4.56
C TYR A 688 23.63 -17.55 5.67
N LEU A 689 23.19 -17.84 6.90
CA LEU A 689 23.24 -16.92 8.04
C LEU A 689 24.65 -16.88 8.65
N LYS A 690 25.57 -16.17 7.98
CA LYS A 690 26.96 -15.99 8.43
C LYS A 690 27.10 -14.67 9.16
N PHE A 691 27.64 -14.71 10.37
CA PHE A 691 27.98 -13.52 11.14
C PHE A 691 29.39 -13.07 10.78
N THR A 692 29.57 -11.82 10.31
CA THR A 692 30.89 -11.28 9.93
C THR A 692 31.89 -11.42 11.06
N GLY A 693 32.95 -12.22 10.85
CA GLY A 693 34.04 -12.45 11.81
C GLY A 693 34.39 -13.92 12.05
N GLU A 694 33.87 -14.87 11.25
CA GLU A 694 34.41 -16.22 11.11
C GLU A 694 35.25 -16.36 9.86
#